data_e4046c1ab3bcccfc286cc7670d441fea
#
_entry.id   e4046c1ab3bcccfc286cc7670d441fea
#
_cell.length_a   1.000
_cell.length_b   1.000
_cell.length_c   1.000
_cell.angle_alpha   90.00
_cell.angle_beta   90.00
_cell.angle_gamma   90.00
#
_symmetry.space_group_name_H-M   'P 1'
#
loop_
_entity.id
_entity.type
_entity.pdbx_description
1 polymer ?
#
loop_
_entity_poly.entity_id
_entity_poly.type
_entity_poly.pdbx_seq_one_letter_code
_entity_poly.pdbx_strand_id
1 'polypeptide(L)'
;VTPISRRTLLAAAAGNPRFLYRDYSRCLPDYLSGLAAAAYARRRREMAALTTVEAVRKRQRWARAAFWRLVGGEPERTPLHARTVGGFERRGYRVEKLVYESRPRFHIPALLYAPAAGSPPYPGVLFQMGHSLNGKAYESYQRCCQALAQLGFLVLAFDPMGQGERTYYPDASGTRTRLASADDEHSLPGRQMLLAGDTATRLQVWDAVRALDYLAAHPLADPARLASTGQSGGGTLTMLLAAVDDRLAAAVVSSGNTENVACARYNPPGATDDAEQNFVDGGPAGFDRWDLLCPFAPKPLLVSVSAKDSLGTYSPRYLEDGREEFARLQAVYRVLGRGDRIAWAETPLPHGLSYDSRLNTYNWLRRWLQNRPEPLVEEPPTSPESDASLWVSEGGNVVRAWNGETPASLLRAGLRRVGPAPLEGLLRVERPDAGLRAVRLARTASRGLTAEAIEVRSSARVWLPAWLFLPERPAPDAPVLLAIEEAGRNRRWRESELWQTLARRGVIVCAADVRGVGDLLPEYGRGNPRYTGPHAGEEDFAWASLIFGRPLAGQRASDLLALAAALRAHPAAKGRKLRLAAAGRMTAPALFAAALDGAIDSLYLSGGLVSYRSVIDAEEYTAPLASFVPRILLHTDLPEIAASMAPRRVVLAGAVDAAGRTLPAADVRALYGAANVEVRARAQWDEAALER
;
A
#
# COMPACT_ATOMS: atom_id res chain seq x y z
N VAL A 1 -18.97 -28.61 -28.26
CA VAL A 1 -17.76 -29.34 -27.78
C VAL A 1 -17.71 -29.20 -26.29
N THR A 2 -17.91 -30.31 -25.57
CA THR A 2 -17.94 -30.36 -24.11
C THR A 2 -16.63 -29.83 -23.57
N PRO A 3 -16.61 -28.87 -22.60
CA PRO A 3 -15.37 -28.38 -22.03
C PRO A 3 -14.63 -29.52 -21.35
N ILE A 4 -13.33 -29.63 -21.61
CA ILE A 4 -12.48 -30.60 -20.92
C ILE A 4 -12.47 -30.20 -19.47
N SER A 5 -13.15 -30.94 -18.61
CA SER A 5 -13.22 -30.69 -17.20
C SER A 5 -11.84 -30.94 -16.54
N ARG A 6 -11.58 -30.31 -15.41
CA ARG A 6 -10.41 -30.58 -14.53
C ARG A 6 -10.21 -32.09 -14.33
N ARG A 7 -11.32 -32.86 -14.21
CA ARG A 7 -11.33 -34.34 -14.12
C ARG A 7 -10.85 -35.03 -15.39
N THR A 8 -11.16 -34.50 -16.56
CA THR A 8 -10.76 -35.11 -17.84
C THR A 8 -9.27 -34.89 -18.11
N LEU A 9 -8.71 -33.77 -17.71
CA LEU A 9 -7.25 -33.53 -17.71
C LEU A 9 -6.53 -34.45 -16.73
N LEU A 10 -7.08 -34.66 -15.55
CA LEU A 10 -6.55 -35.59 -14.55
C LEU A 10 -6.63 -37.06 -15.02
N ALA A 11 -7.69 -37.45 -15.73
CA ALA A 11 -7.83 -38.79 -16.29
C ALA A 11 -6.85 -39.05 -17.45
N ALA A 12 -6.59 -38.05 -18.31
CA ALA A 12 -5.56 -38.14 -19.34
C ALA A 12 -4.14 -38.20 -18.77
N ALA A 13 -3.93 -37.64 -17.56
CA ALA A 13 -2.67 -37.63 -16.83
C ALA A 13 -2.44 -38.94 -16.03
N ALA A 14 -3.48 -39.70 -15.72
CA ALA A 14 -3.39 -40.91 -14.89
C ALA A 14 -2.50 -42.04 -15.49
N GLY A 15 -2.17 -41.94 -16.79
CA GLY A 15 -1.24 -42.87 -17.45
C GLY A 15 0.22 -42.42 -17.46
N ASN A 16 0.56 -41.21 -16.97
CA ASN A 16 1.93 -40.69 -16.99
C ASN A 16 2.42 -40.39 -15.55
N PRO A 17 3.26 -41.22 -14.94
CA PRO A 17 3.72 -41.05 -13.56
C PRO A 17 4.59 -39.81 -13.33
N ARG A 18 4.88 -39.02 -14.37
CA ARG A 18 5.65 -37.75 -14.30
C ARG A 18 4.75 -36.51 -14.38
N PHE A 19 3.44 -36.63 -14.44
CA PHE A 19 2.55 -35.48 -14.46
C PHE A 19 2.33 -34.95 -13.04
N LEU A 20 3.12 -33.98 -12.66
CA LEU A 20 2.92 -33.23 -11.41
C LEU A 20 1.88 -32.12 -11.68
N TYR A 21 0.70 -32.24 -11.07
CA TYR A 21 -0.25 -31.14 -11.02
C TYR A 21 0.37 -29.98 -10.24
N ARG A 22 0.44 -28.82 -10.87
CA ARG A 22 0.87 -27.59 -10.20
C ARG A 22 -0.33 -26.68 -9.95
N ASP A 23 -0.51 -26.26 -8.71
CA ASP A 23 -1.43 -25.22 -8.36
C ASP A 23 -0.76 -23.85 -8.60
N TYR A 24 -1.05 -23.28 -9.77
CA TYR A 24 -0.44 -22.00 -10.18
C TYR A 24 -0.95 -20.83 -9.33
N SER A 25 -2.14 -20.91 -8.71
CA SER A 25 -2.67 -19.89 -7.81
C SER A 25 -1.77 -19.64 -6.60
N ARG A 26 -0.94 -20.63 -6.24
CA ARG A 26 0.03 -20.54 -5.14
C ARG A 26 1.33 -19.83 -5.51
N CYS A 27 1.60 -19.58 -6.79
CA CYS A 27 2.92 -19.04 -7.21
C CYS A 27 3.21 -17.66 -6.60
N LEU A 28 2.29 -16.70 -6.69
CA LEU A 28 2.48 -15.37 -6.12
C LEU A 28 2.48 -15.39 -4.58
N PRO A 29 1.50 -16.04 -3.89
CA PRO A 29 1.53 -16.19 -2.45
C PRO A 29 2.82 -16.82 -1.92
N ASP A 30 3.27 -17.93 -2.50
CA ASP A 30 4.46 -18.64 -2.04
C ASP A 30 5.75 -17.87 -2.31
N TYR A 31 5.79 -17.07 -3.38
CA TYR A 31 6.90 -16.17 -3.66
C TYR A 31 7.00 -15.08 -2.60
N LEU A 32 5.91 -14.37 -2.31
CA LEU A 32 5.88 -13.30 -1.30
C LEU A 32 6.12 -13.83 0.12
N SER A 33 5.54 -14.98 0.46
CA SER A 33 5.80 -15.65 1.75
C SER A 33 7.27 -16.04 1.91
N GLY A 34 7.95 -16.42 0.81
CA GLY A 34 9.39 -16.67 0.80
C GLY A 34 10.22 -15.42 1.11
N LEU A 35 9.85 -14.27 0.52
CA LEU A 35 10.50 -12.99 0.80
C LEU A 35 10.24 -12.55 2.24
N ALA A 36 9.00 -12.67 2.72
CA ALA A 36 8.63 -12.34 4.09
C ALA A 36 9.38 -13.21 5.11
N ALA A 37 9.47 -14.52 4.89
CA ALA A 37 10.20 -15.44 5.75
C ALA A 37 11.69 -15.07 5.87
N ALA A 38 12.31 -14.70 4.75
CA ALA A 38 13.72 -14.27 4.74
C ALA A 38 13.92 -12.95 5.49
N ALA A 39 13.04 -11.95 5.26
CA ALA A 39 13.07 -10.67 5.96
C ALA A 39 12.85 -10.84 7.47
N TYR A 40 11.87 -11.64 7.85
CA TYR A 40 11.55 -11.94 9.25
C TYR A 40 12.70 -12.68 9.97
N ALA A 41 13.28 -13.69 9.33
CA ALA A 41 14.42 -14.41 9.89
C ALA A 41 15.64 -13.50 10.11
N ARG A 42 15.90 -12.57 9.18
CA ARG A 42 16.97 -11.57 9.33
C ARG A 42 16.67 -10.63 10.50
N ARG A 43 15.49 -10.02 10.54
CA ARG A 43 15.11 -9.08 11.60
C ARG A 43 15.15 -9.75 12.98
N ARG A 44 14.68 -11.00 13.10
CA ARG A 44 14.77 -11.77 14.35
C ARG A 44 16.21 -11.90 14.86
N ARG A 45 17.17 -12.17 13.98
CA ARG A 45 18.61 -12.23 14.35
C ARG A 45 19.12 -10.86 14.79
N GLU A 46 18.75 -9.80 14.06
CA GLU A 46 19.15 -8.42 14.40
C GLU A 46 18.60 -8.00 15.77
N MET A 47 17.33 -8.30 16.07
CA MET A 47 16.72 -8.00 17.37
C MET A 47 17.34 -8.81 18.50
N ALA A 48 17.64 -10.09 18.27
CA ALA A 48 18.29 -10.95 19.26
C ALA A 48 19.72 -10.50 19.61
N ALA A 49 20.39 -9.79 18.70
CA ALA A 49 21.72 -9.24 18.92
C ALA A 49 21.73 -7.96 19.77
N LEU A 50 20.58 -7.40 20.15
CA LEU A 50 20.46 -6.18 20.96
C LEU A 50 20.67 -6.48 22.46
N THR A 51 21.86 -6.95 22.82
CA THR A 51 22.21 -7.37 24.20
C THR A 51 22.96 -6.32 25.00
N THR A 52 23.36 -5.20 24.38
CA THR A 52 24.08 -4.09 25.05
C THR A 52 23.36 -2.76 24.79
N VAL A 53 23.56 -1.80 25.69
CA VAL A 53 23.01 -0.44 25.57
C VAL A 53 23.46 0.20 24.24
N GLU A 54 24.73 0.01 23.86
CA GLU A 54 25.28 0.55 22.63
C GLU A 54 24.57 -0.01 21.39
N ALA A 55 24.37 -1.35 21.33
CA ALA A 55 23.64 -2.00 20.25
C ALA A 55 22.20 -1.48 20.14
N VAL A 56 21.53 -1.33 21.27
CA VAL A 56 20.17 -0.76 21.32
C VAL A 56 20.17 0.67 20.78
N ARG A 57 21.09 1.55 21.26
CA ARG A 57 21.17 2.94 20.80
C ARG A 57 21.47 3.04 19.30
N LYS A 58 22.31 2.15 18.78
CA LYS A 58 22.56 2.04 17.33
C LYS A 58 21.28 1.68 16.56
N ARG A 59 20.50 0.68 17.05
CA ARG A 59 19.22 0.30 16.43
C ARG A 59 18.21 1.44 16.47
N GLN A 60 18.12 2.18 17.57
CA GLN A 60 17.22 3.33 17.71
C GLN A 60 17.49 4.42 16.66
N ARG A 61 18.77 4.80 16.50
CA ARG A 61 19.16 5.77 15.47
C ARG A 61 18.86 5.26 14.06
N TRP A 62 19.17 3.98 13.83
CA TRP A 62 18.90 3.34 12.54
C TRP A 62 17.40 3.31 12.23
N ALA A 63 16.55 2.93 13.19
CA ALA A 63 15.11 2.82 13.00
C ALA A 63 14.49 4.18 12.62
N ARG A 64 14.87 5.25 13.30
CA ARG A 64 14.43 6.62 12.99
C ARG A 64 14.88 7.07 11.59
N ALA A 65 16.14 6.85 11.24
CA ALA A 65 16.67 7.20 9.94
C ALA A 65 16.05 6.34 8.81
N ALA A 66 15.81 5.05 9.07
CA ALA A 66 15.14 4.15 8.13
C ALA A 66 13.70 4.57 7.90
N PHE A 67 12.95 4.91 8.95
CA PHE A 67 11.58 5.42 8.83
C PHE A 67 11.51 6.62 7.88
N TRP A 68 12.25 7.68 8.16
CA TRP A 68 12.22 8.88 7.31
C TRP A 68 12.61 8.58 5.86
N ARG A 69 13.61 7.75 5.64
CA ARG A 69 14.01 7.33 4.29
C ARG A 69 12.89 6.57 3.56
N LEU A 70 12.18 5.68 4.25
CA LEU A 70 11.12 4.86 3.66
C LEU A 70 9.88 5.67 3.29
N VAL A 71 9.56 6.71 4.09
CA VAL A 71 8.37 7.54 3.85
C VAL A 71 8.62 8.75 2.94
N GLY A 72 9.86 8.99 2.48
CA GLY A 72 10.17 10.08 1.55
C GLY A 72 10.88 11.29 2.20
N GLY A 73 11.41 11.15 3.42
CA GLY A 73 12.19 12.16 4.13
C GLY A 73 11.37 13.01 5.11
N GLU A 74 12.06 13.61 6.08
CA GLU A 74 11.45 14.55 7.03
C GLU A 74 11.10 15.86 6.33
N PRO A 75 9.85 16.36 6.45
CA PRO A 75 9.47 17.64 5.89
C PRO A 75 10.08 18.83 6.62
N GLU A 76 10.12 19.97 5.95
CA GLU A 76 10.54 21.23 6.52
C GLU A 76 9.47 21.82 7.48
N ARG A 77 9.90 22.41 8.59
CA ARG A 77 8.99 23.15 9.48
C ARG A 77 8.68 24.51 8.90
N THR A 78 7.39 24.77 8.71
CA THR A 78 6.86 26.08 8.31
C THR A 78 6.09 26.71 9.48
N PRO A 79 5.80 28.02 9.47
CA PRO A 79 4.94 28.63 10.48
C PRO A 79 3.60 27.92 10.61
N LEU A 80 3.12 27.71 11.85
CA LEU A 80 1.85 27.03 12.11
C LEU A 80 0.63 27.87 11.77
N HIS A 81 0.75 29.20 11.75
CA HIS A 81 -0.39 30.13 11.57
C HIS A 81 -1.60 29.74 12.45
N ALA A 82 -1.31 29.23 13.66
CA ALA A 82 -2.36 28.74 14.56
C ALA A 82 -3.26 29.89 15.03
N ARG A 83 -4.57 29.65 15.01
CA ARG A 83 -5.58 30.61 15.46
C ARG A 83 -6.72 29.91 16.17
N THR A 84 -7.18 30.48 17.26
CA THR A 84 -8.44 30.09 17.92
C THR A 84 -9.59 30.76 17.20
N VAL A 85 -10.63 29.97 16.86
CA VAL A 85 -11.80 30.43 16.11
C VAL A 85 -13.09 30.38 16.94
N GLY A 86 -13.02 29.88 18.17
CA GLY A 86 -14.14 29.80 19.10
C GLY A 86 -13.85 28.86 20.26
N GLY A 87 -14.88 28.56 21.03
CA GLY A 87 -14.76 27.66 22.17
C GLY A 87 -16.04 27.61 22.96
N PHE A 88 -16.04 26.76 23.99
CA PHE A 88 -17.12 26.64 24.95
C PHE A 88 -16.61 26.05 26.28
N GLU A 89 -17.39 26.19 27.32
CA GLU A 89 -17.09 25.63 28.64
C GLU A 89 -18.06 24.53 29.01
N ARG A 90 -17.56 23.56 29.76
CA ARG A 90 -18.37 22.48 30.40
C ARG A 90 -17.89 22.28 31.83
N ARG A 91 -18.69 21.57 32.60
CA ARG A 91 -18.30 21.23 33.97
C ARG A 91 -17.00 20.44 33.99
N GLY A 92 -15.96 21.03 34.56
CA GLY A 92 -14.65 20.40 34.74
C GLY A 92 -13.64 20.62 33.62
N TYR A 93 -14.03 21.21 32.48
CA TYR A 93 -13.09 21.56 31.40
C TYR A 93 -13.65 22.67 30.50
N ARG A 94 -12.76 23.28 29.71
CA ARG A 94 -13.11 24.14 28.58
C ARG A 94 -12.53 23.62 27.29
N VAL A 95 -13.16 23.94 26.17
CA VAL A 95 -12.72 23.56 24.83
C VAL A 95 -12.44 24.81 24.01
N GLU A 96 -11.25 24.89 23.43
CA GLU A 96 -10.90 25.87 22.41
C GLU A 96 -10.92 25.21 21.04
N LYS A 97 -11.60 25.82 20.08
CA LYS A 97 -11.61 25.41 18.67
C LYS A 97 -10.48 26.13 17.96
N LEU A 98 -9.59 25.40 17.34
CA LEU A 98 -8.44 26.00 16.69
C LEU A 98 -8.16 25.35 15.33
N VAL A 99 -7.47 26.11 14.48
CA VAL A 99 -6.91 25.62 13.22
C VAL A 99 -5.44 26.03 13.16
N TYR A 100 -4.61 25.15 12.64
CA TYR A 100 -3.21 25.45 12.33
C TYR A 100 -2.83 24.83 10.98
N GLU A 101 -1.66 25.19 10.46
CA GLU A 101 -1.12 24.67 9.21
C GLU A 101 0.06 23.73 9.50
N SER A 102 -0.04 22.48 9.06
CA SER A 102 1.12 21.56 9.13
C SER A 102 2.12 21.81 7.99
N ARG A 103 1.60 22.34 6.88
CA ARG A 103 2.30 22.88 5.70
C ARG A 103 1.53 24.11 5.22
N PRO A 104 2.11 24.95 4.37
CA PRO A 104 1.40 26.13 3.87
C PRO A 104 0.03 25.75 3.29
N ARG A 105 -1.02 26.37 3.84
CA ARG A 105 -2.43 26.17 3.48
C ARG A 105 -2.98 24.74 3.66
N PHE A 106 -2.24 23.84 4.27
CA PHE A 106 -2.75 22.50 4.63
C PHE A 106 -3.27 22.57 6.07
N HIS A 107 -4.55 22.87 6.18
CA HIS A 107 -5.22 23.23 7.42
C HIS A 107 -5.58 21.99 8.27
N ILE A 108 -5.30 22.08 9.56
CA ILE A 108 -5.58 21.05 10.57
C ILE A 108 -6.57 21.61 11.59
N PRO A 109 -7.85 21.21 11.56
CA PRO A 109 -8.82 21.58 12.58
C PRO A 109 -8.62 20.76 13.85
N ALA A 110 -8.61 21.41 15.01
CA ALA A 110 -8.35 20.78 16.28
C ALA A 110 -9.18 21.35 17.42
N LEU A 111 -9.27 20.58 18.51
CA LEU A 111 -9.90 20.95 19.77
C LEU A 111 -8.86 20.84 20.87
N LEU A 112 -8.69 21.91 21.67
CA LEU A 112 -7.87 21.91 22.87
C LEU A 112 -8.78 21.84 24.08
N TYR A 113 -8.76 20.71 24.77
CA TYR A 113 -9.47 20.52 26.03
C TYR A 113 -8.55 20.92 27.18
N ALA A 114 -8.93 21.95 27.91
CA ALA A 114 -8.14 22.44 29.03
C ALA A 114 -8.88 22.19 30.37
N PRO A 115 -8.18 21.76 31.43
CA PRO A 115 -8.77 21.59 32.75
C PRO A 115 -9.39 22.89 33.29
N ALA A 116 -10.58 22.80 33.94
CA ALA A 116 -11.16 23.92 34.67
C ALA A 116 -10.62 24.04 36.11
N ALA A 117 -9.97 22.99 36.61
CA ALA A 117 -9.42 22.95 37.96
C ALA A 117 -7.91 22.65 37.93
N GLY A 118 -7.20 23.00 39.01
CA GLY A 118 -5.75 22.85 39.09
C GLY A 118 -5.03 24.12 38.62
N SER A 119 -3.70 24.04 38.55
CA SER A 119 -2.85 25.15 38.12
C SER A 119 -1.91 24.73 36.99
N PRO A 120 -1.78 25.51 35.93
CA PRO A 120 -0.81 25.23 34.86
C PRO A 120 0.62 25.38 35.41
N PRO A 121 1.65 24.77 34.75
CA PRO A 121 1.48 24.05 33.47
C PRO A 121 1.00 22.61 33.68
N TYR A 122 0.06 22.19 32.83
CA TYR A 122 -0.53 20.85 32.83
C TYR A 122 0.28 19.87 31.97
N PRO A 123 0.34 18.57 32.31
CA PRO A 123 0.81 17.55 31.39
C PRO A 123 -0.02 17.59 30.10
N GLY A 124 0.67 17.60 28.94
CA GLY A 124 0.02 17.67 27.64
C GLY A 124 -0.22 16.28 27.04
N VAL A 125 -1.39 16.06 26.43
CA VAL A 125 -1.70 14.82 25.73
C VAL A 125 -2.13 15.15 24.30
N LEU A 126 -1.41 14.63 23.31
CA LEU A 126 -1.87 14.61 21.93
C LEU A 126 -2.72 13.36 21.72
N PHE A 127 -4.02 13.57 21.54
CA PHE A 127 -4.95 12.48 21.22
C PHE A 127 -5.11 12.36 19.72
N GLN A 128 -4.75 11.21 19.18
CA GLN A 128 -4.81 10.89 17.75
C GLN A 128 -6.02 10.00 17.44
N MET A 129 -6.80 10.41 16.43
CA MET A 129 -8.04 9.74 16.05
C MET A 129 -7.77 8.47 15.26
N GLY A 130 -8.51 7.41 15.54
CA GLY A 130 -8.65 6.28 14.64
C GLY A 130 -9.60 6.61 13.49
N HIS A 131 -9.72 5.70 12.53
CA HIS A 131 -10.53 5.91 11.35
C HIS A 131 -12.00 6.05 11.72
N SER A 132 -12.54 7.24 11.50
CA SER A 132 -13.95 7.57 11.67
C SER A 132 -14.36 8.70 10.75
N LEU A 133 -15.59 8.67 10.22
CA LEU A 133 -16.06 9.68 9.28
C LEU A 133 -16.12 11.08 9.91
N ASN A 134 -16.40 11.18 11.21
CA ASN A 134 -16.51 12.44 11.94
C ASN A 134 -15.27 12.81 12.78
N GLY A 135 -14.15 12.08 12.63
CA GLY A 135 -12.84 12.42 13.20
C GLY A 135 -12.91 12.70 14.71
N LYS A 136 -12.49 13.93 15.11
CA LYS A 136 -12.46 14.37 16.52
C LYS A 136 -13.83 14.40 17.19
N ALA A 137 -14.92 14.33 16.43
CA ALA A 137 -16.28 14.28 16.95
C ALA A 137 -16.77 12.85 17.28
N TYR A 138 -15.95 11.82 17.01
CA TYR A 138 -16.34 10.45 17.33
C TYR A 138 -16.51 10.25 18.83
N GLU A 139 -17.66 9.65 19.22
CA GLU A 139 -18.12 9.63 20.61
C GLU A 139 -17.09 9.11 21.62
N SER A 140 -16.47 7.96 21.37
CA SER A 140 -15.51 7.38 22.32
C SER A 140 -14.24 8.19 22.45
N TYR A 141 -13.84 8.92 21.40
CA TYR A 141 -12.68 9.82 21.41
C TYR A 141 -12.99 11.08 22.22
N GLN A 142 -14.19 11.68 22.03
CA GLN A 142 -14.63 12.79 22.86
C GLN A 142 -14.64 12.41 24.34
N ARG A 143 -15.21 11.25 24.71
CA ARG A 143 -15.23 10.76 26.10
C ARG A 143 -13.81 10.67 26.67
N CYS A 144 -12.87 10.14 25.93
CA CYS A 144 -11.48 10.05 26.37
C CYS A 144 -10.85 11.42 26.58
N CYS A 145 -11.02 12.37 25.65
CA CYS A 145 -10.48 13.72 25.76
C CYS A 145 -11.11 14.51 26.93
N GLN A 146 -12.42 14.41 27.11
CA GLN A 146 -13.16 15.05 28.22
C GLN A 146 -12.72 14.52 29.57
N ALA A 147 -12.58 13.20 29.72
CA ALA A 147 -12.14 12.57 30.94
C ALA A 147 -10.67 12.95 31.27
N LEU A 148 -9.78 12.92 30.29
CA LEU A 148 -8.38 13.35 30.49
C LEU A 148 -8.29 14.81 30.95
N ALA A 149 -9.10 15.71 30.35
CA ALA A 149 -9.13 17.11 30.77
C ALA A 149 -9.62 17.25 32.22
N GLN A 150 -10.68 16.54 32.61
CA GLN A 150 -11.16 16.52 34.00
C GLN A 150 -10.14 15.90 34.97
N LEU A 151 -9.28 15.00 34.50
CA LEU A 151 -8.17 14.40 35.25
C LEU A 151 -6.93 15.31 35.32
N GLY A 152 -6.97 16.52 34.76
CA GLY A 152 -5.91 17.53 34.86
C GLY A 152 -4.86 17.46 33.74
N PHE A 153 -5.22 16.94 32.57
CA PHE A 153 -4.38 16.96 31.36
C PHE A 153 -4.86 18.03 30.38
N LEU A 154 -3.93 18.72 29.72
CA LEU A 154 -4.22 19.55 28.56
C LEU A 154 -4.22 18.65 27.32
N VAL A 155 -5.39 18.49 26.66
CA VAL A 155 -5.54 17.52 25.58
C VAL A 155 -5.74 18.23 24.24
N LEU A 156 -4.86 17.99 23.28
CA LEU A 156 -5.06 18.43 21.89
C LEU A 156 -5.53 17.25 21.04
N ALA A 157 -6.67 17.42 20.38
CA ALA A 157 -7.30 16.44 19.50
C ALA A 157 -7.54 17.07 18.13
N PHE A 158 -7.05 16.46 17.04
CA PHE A 158 -7.18 17.00 15.69
C PHE A 158 -7.76 15.97 14.72
N ASP A 159 -8.37 16.44 13.63
CA ASP A 159 -8.82 15.55 12.56
C ASP A 159 -7.62 15.08 11.72
N PRO A 160 -7.37 13.76 11.60
CA PRO A 160 -6.39 13.23 10.68
C PRO A 160 -6.79 13.49 9.21
N MET A 161 -5.90 13.20 8.30
CA MET A 161 -6.12 13.34 6.86
C MET A 161 -7.32 12.50 6.40
N GLY A 162 -8.30 13.16 5.76
CA GLY A 162 -9.49 12.50 5.23
C GLY A 162 -10.62 12.24 6.24
N GLN A 163 -10.56 12.82 7.44
CA GLN A 163 -11.56 12.60 8.48
C GLN A 163 -12.14 13.93 9.02
N GLY A 164 -13.36 13.87 9.53
CA GLY A 164 -14.03 15.03 10.11
C GLY A 164 -14.11 16.19 9.13
N GLU A 165 -13.59 17.36 9.54
CA GLU A 165 -13.59 18.57 8.71
C GLU A 165 -12.50 18.57 7.61
N ARG A 166 -11.73 17.49 7.46
CA ARG A 166 -10.67 17.31 6.43
C ARG A 166 -11.07 16.35 5.31
N THR A 167 -12.36 16.26 4.99
CA THR A 167 -12.86 15.51 3.85
C THR A 167 -12.40 16.15 2.53
N TYR A 168 -11.69 15.41 1.70
CA TYR A 168 -11.13 15.86 0.42
C TYR A 168 -12.00 15.50 -0.77
N TYR A 169 -12.83 14.48 -0.64
CA TYR A 169 -13.79 14.00 -1.64
C TYR A 169 -15.24 14.21 -1.14
N PRO A 170 -15.67 15.46 -0.90
CA PRO A 170 -16.97 15.72 -0.29
C PRO A 170 -18.12 15.36 -1.21
N ASP A 171 -19.21 14.90 -0.62
CA ASP A 171 -20.52 14.75 -1.25
C ASP A 171 -21.19 16.12 -1.52
N ALA A 172 -22.44 16.09 -1.97
CA ALA A 172 -23.19 17.31 -2.26
C ALA A 172 -23.43 18.17 -0.99
N SER A 173 -23.42 17.59 0.21
CA SER A 173 -23.53 18.36 1.46
C SER A 173 -22.25 19.13 1.80
N GLY A 174 -21.13 18.66 1.31
CA GLY A 174 -19.81 19.24 1.57
C GLY A 174 -19.15 18.79 2.86
N THR A 175 -19.82 17.97 3.68
CA THR A 175 -19.33 17.56 5.02
C THR A 175 -19.07 16.07 5.15
N ARG A 176 -19.56 15.27 4.21
CA ARG A 176 -19.35 13.81 4.21
C ARG A 176 -18.55 13.40 2.99
N THR A 177 -17.79 12.36 3.13
CA THR A 177 -17.12 11.78 1.96
C THR A 177 -18.11 11.08 1.02
N ARG A 178 -17.86 11.17 -0.30
CA ARG A 178 -18.53 10.35 -1.31
C ARG A 178 -17.83 9.01 -1.53
N LEU A 179 -16.64 8.81 -0.92
CA LEU A 179 -15.92 7.54 -0.95
C LEU A 179 -16.52 6.55 0.07
N ALA A 180 -16.13 5.28 -0.04
CA ALA A 180 -16.74 4.22 0.77
C ALA A 180 -16.37 4.30 2.27
N SER A 181 -15.18 4.85 2.60
CA SER A 181 -14.69 4.90 3.97
C SER A 181 -13.78 6.11 4.22
N ALA A 182 -13.48 6.38 5.50
CA ALA A 182 -12.48 7.35 5.88
C ALA A 182 -11.05 6.94 5.43
N ASP A 183 -10.80 5.64 5.35
CA ASP A 183 -9.52 5.09 4.89
C ASP A 183 -9.30 5.40 3.40
N ASP A 184 -10.34 5.37 2.58
CA ASP A 184 -10.26 5.70 1.16
C ASP A 184 -9.86 7.16 0.92
N GLU A 185 -10.26 8.07 1.80
CA GLU A 185 -9.95 9.51 1.72
C GLU A 185 -8.43 9.80 1.70
N HIS A 186 -7.63 8.99 2.36
CA HIS A 186 -6.18 9.13 2.36
C HIS A 186 -5.46 8.01 1.57
N SER A 187 -6.09 6.84 1.40
CA SER A 187 -5.49 5.75 0.62
C SER A 187 -5.54 6.03 -0.87
N LEU A 188 -6.61 6.66 -1.38
CA LEU A 188 -6.69 7.04 -2.79
C LEU A 188 -5.54 7.97 -3.20
N PRO A 189 -5.32 9.16 -2.59
CA PRO A 189 -4.17 10.00 -2.88
C PRO A 189 -2.84 9.36 -2.42
N GLY A 190 -2.84 8.56 -1.37
CA GLY A 190 -1.65 7.86 -0.87
C GLY A 190 -1.02 6.91 -1.90
N ARG A 191 -1.84 6.21 -2.69
CA ARG A 191 -1.35 5.38 -3.79
C ARG A 191 -0.75 6.24 -4.91
N GLN A 192 -1.38 7.37 -5.26
CA GLN A 192 -0.82 8.32 -6.24
C GLN A 192 0.57 8.84 -5.80
N MET A 193 0.73 9.13 -4.51
CA MET A 193 1.99 9.63 -3.95
C MET A 193 3.16 8.69 -4.19
N LEU A 194 2.93 7.38 -4.22
CA LEU A 194 3.99 6.39 -4.49
C LEU A 194 4.67 6.64 -5.84
N LEU A 195 3.92 7.06 -6.87
CA LEU A 195 4.46 7.36 -8.20
C LEU A 195 5.47 8.52 -8.16
N ALA A 196 5.33 9.43 -7.20
CA ALA A 196 6.20 10.59 -6.98
C ALA A 196 7.21 10.39 -5.83
N GLY A 197 7.26 9.21 -5.21
CA GLY A 197 8.18 8.91 -4.11
C GLY A 197 7.79 9.54 -2.77
N ASP A 198 6.53 9.90 -2.61
CA ASP A 198 5.93 10.38 -1.36
C ASP A 198 4.95 9.33 -0.80
N THR A 199 4.44 9.53 0.41
CA THR A 199 3.55 8.59 1.09
C THR A 199 2.50 9.30 1.96
N ALA A 200 1.32 8.67 2.13
CA ALA A 200 0.32 9.11 3.09
C ALA A 200 0.89 9.14 4.52
N THR A 201 1.71 8.16 4.87
CA THR A 201 2.39 8.07 6.18
C THR A 201 3.20 9.33 6.50
N ARG A 202 3.93 9.86 5.51
CA ARG A 202 4.72 11.10 5.68
C ARG A 202 3.84 12.31 5.98
N LEU A 203 2.70 12.43 5.31
CA LEU A 203 1.75 13.51 5.57
C LEU A 203 1.14 13.39 6.97
N GLN A 204 0.68 12.22 7.34
CA GLN A 204 0.02 11.93 8.61
C GLN A 204 0.94 12.14 9.81
N VAL A 205 2.14 11.56 9.80
CA VAL A 205 3.09 11.75 10.91
C VAL A 205 3.53 13.20 11.04
N TRP A 206 3.65 13.91 9.91
CA TRP A 206 4.01 15.33 9.96
C TRP A 206 2.91 16.17 10.59
N ASP A 207 1.64 15.90 10.31
CA ASP A 207 0.52 16.56 10.97
C ASP A 207 0.58 16.38 12.49
N ALA A 208 0.93 15.16 12.97
CA ALA A 208 1.11 14.86 14.39
C ALA A 208 2.33 15.58 15.01
N VAL A 209 3.46 15.67 14.30
CA VAL A 209 4.64 16.43 14.74
C VAL A 209 4.29 17.91 14.90
N ARG A 210 3.54 18.48 13.94
CA ARG A 210 3.12 19.88 13.96
C ARG A 210 2.07 20.15 15.04
N ALA A 211 1.17 19.19 15.32
CA ALA A 211 0.28 19.24 16.47
C ALA A 211 1.06 19.28 17.80
N LEU A 212 2.11 18.46 17.91
CA LEU A 212 2.96 18.46 19.08
C LEU A 212 3.78 19.74 19.21
N ASP A 213 4.18 20.39 18.10
CA ASP A 213 4.81 21.72 18.10
C ASP A 213 3.87 22.77 18.75
N TYR A 214 2.58 22.75 18.37
CA TYR A 214 1.58 23.64 18.95
C TYR A 214 1.39 23.36 20.44
N LEU A 215 1.19 22.09 20.81
CA LEU A 215 0.94 21.70 22.20
C LEU A 215 2.14 22.03 23.11
N ALA A 216 3.36 21.76 22.65
CA ALA A 216 4.59 22.03 23.42
C ALA A 216 4.86 23.54 23.65
N ALA A 217 4.41 24.38 22.72
CA ALA A 217 4.55 25.83 22.82
C ALA A 217 3.37 26.50 23.56
N HIS A 218 2.33 25.75 23.89
CA HIS A 218 1.14 26.32 24.50
C HIS A 218 1.39 26.74 25.96
N PRO A 219 0.98 27.98 26.41
CA PRO A 219 1.30 28.50 27.74
C PRO A 219 0.79 27.63 28.91
N LEU A 220 -0.24 26.83 28.69
CA LEU A 220 -0.81 25.95 29.71
C LEU A 220 -0.12 24.58 29.76
N ALA A 221 0.70 24.22 28.78
CA ALA A 221 1.35 22.92 28.70
C ALA A 221 2.68 22.88 29.45
N ASP A 222 2.98 21.73 30.07
CA ASP A 222 4.33 21.41 30.51
C ASP A 222 5.06 20.66 29.39
N PRO A 223 6.02 21.28 28.71
CA PRO A 223 6.73 20.65 27.59
C PRO A 223 7.60 19.45 27.99
N ALA A 224 7.88 19.27 29.30
CA ALA A 224 8.60 18.10 29.82
C ALA A 224 7.66 16.89 30.07
N ARG A 225 6.35 17.09 30.07
CA ARG A 225 5.35 16.08 30.39
C ARG A 225 4.34 15.93 29.27
N LEU A 226 4.83 15.67 28.03
CA LEU A 226 3.98 15.44 26.87
C LEU A 226 3.78 13.95 26.62
N ALA A 227 2.58 13.56 26.20
CA ALA A 227 2.26 12.20 25.80
C ALA A 227 1.49 12.16 24.47
N SER A 228 1.50 11.00 23.82
CA SER A 228 0.59 10.70 22.72
C SER A 228 -0.22 9.44 23.03
N THR A 229 -1.49 9.47 22.67
CA THR A 229 -2.37 8.30 22.70
C THR A 229 -3.37 8.35 21.54
N GLY A 230 -3.90 7.20 21.20
CA GLY A 230 -4.93 7.07 20.16
C GLY A 230 -5.32 5.61 19.96
N GLN A 231 -6.40 5.38 19.23
CA GLN A 231 -6.95 4.05 19.00
C GLN A 231 -7.01 3.75 17.51
N SER A 232 -6.79 2.47 17.11
CA SER A 232 -6.82 2.05 15.71
C SER A 232 -5.79 2.82 14.86
N GLY A 233 -6.18 3.51 13.78
CA GLY A 233 -5.32 4.43 13.05
C GLY A 233 -4.62 5.43 13.98
N GLY A 234 -5.30 5.98 14.99
CA GLY A 234 -4.69 6.86 16.01
C GLY A 234 -3.66 6.17 16.89
N GLY A 235 -3.80 4.87 17.15
CA GLY A 235 -2.78 4.04 17.78
C GLY A 235 -1.56 3.90 16.87
N THR A 236 -1.76 3.66 15.58
CA THR A 236 -0.71 3.63 14.57
C THR A 236 0.00 4.99 14.46
N LEU A 237 -0.75 6.09 14.39
CA LEU A 237 -0.17 7.45 14.40
C LEU A 237 0.65 7.72 15.68
N THR A 238 0.23 7.17 16.84
CA THR A 238 1.01 7.23 18.08
C THR A 238 2.34 6.47 17.94
N MET A 239 2.35 5.31 17.30
CA MET A 239 3.60 4.56 16.99
C MET A 239 4.51 5.38 16.06
N LEU A 240 3.96 5.97 15.01
CA LEU A 240 4.70 6.80 14.06
C LEU A 240 5.34 8.01 14.74
N LEU A 241 4.58 8.72 15.58
CA LEU A 241 5.09 9.88 16.32
C LEU A 241 6.16 9.48 17.35
N ALA A 242 5.97 8.36 18.05
CA ALA A 242 6.95 7.82 18.99
C ALA A 242 8.29 7.44 18.33
N ALA A 243 8.27 7.09 17.04
CA ALA A 243 9.48 6.80 16.28
C ALA A 243 10.34 8.04 16.03
N VAL A 244 9.73 9.23 15.89
CA VAL A 244 10.39 10.40 15.32
C VAL A 244 10.50 11.58 16.26
N ASP A 245 9.68 11.68 17.32
CA ASP A 245 9.64 12.85 18.19
C ASP A 245 10.09 12.53 19.62
N ASP A 246 11.22 13.09 20.01
CA ASP A 246 11.83 12.86 21.33
C ASP A 246 11.17 13.64 22.46
N ARG A 247 10.25 14.57 22.20
CA ARG A 247 9.55 15.35 23.22
C ARG A 247 8.52 14.56 24.01
N LEU A 248 8.02 13.47 23.45
CA LEU A 248 7.09 12.60 24.16
C LEU A 248 7.75 11.97 25.39
N ALA A 249 7.13 12.12 26.56
CA ALA A 249 7.54 11.53 27.82
C ALA A 249 6.84 10.20 28.12
N ALA A 250 5.64 9.97 27.57
CA ALA A 250 4.89 8.72 27.66
C ALA A 250 4.06 8.48 26.40
N ALA A 251 3.70 7.21 26.13
CA ALA A 251 2.81 6.86 25.04
C ALA A 251 1.87 5.71 25.41
N VAL A 252 0.66 5.75 24.86
CA VAL A 252 -0.31 4.65 24.91
C VAL A 252 -0.80 4.33 23.50
N VAL A 253 -0.44 3.16 22.99
CA VAL A 253 -0.89 2.63 21.70
C VAL A 253 -2.11 1.74 21.95
N SER A 254 -3.30 2.20 21.59
CA SER A 254 -4.53 1.43 21.77
C SER A 254 -4.97 0.82 20.45
N SER A 255 -4.97 -0.51 20.33
CA SER A 255 -5.33 -1.27 19.12
C SER A 255 -4.77 -0.68 17.82
N GLY A 256 -3.54 -0.14 17.88
CA GLY A 256 -2.78 0.26 16.69
C GLY A 256 -2.34 -0.98 15.91
N ASN A 257 -1.90 -0.82 14.68
CA ASN A 257 -1.46 -1.97 13.89
C ASN A 257 -0.14 -2.55 14.40
N THR A 258 -0.25 -3.53 15.28
CA THR A 258 0.85 -4.29 15.88
C THR A 258 1.15 -5.61 15.16
N GLU A 259 0.60 -5.82 13.96
CA GLU A 259 0.97 -6.95 13.12
C GLU A 259 2.39 -6.80 12.59
N ASN A 260 3.11 -7.91 12.53
CA ASN A 260 4.44 -7.96 11.94
C ASN A 260 4.33 -7.99 10.41
N VAL A 261 4.84 -6.97 9.72
CA VAL A 261 4.79 -6.88 8.25
C VAL A 261 5.62 -7.97 7.55
N ALA A 262 6.59 -8.55 8.24
CA ALA A 262 7.40 -9.65 7.71
C ALA A 262 6.85 -11.04 8.11
N CYS A 263 5.64 -11.16 8.65
CA CYS A 263 5.06 -12.42 9.07
C CYS A 263 4.73 -13.30 7.88
N ALA A 264 5.52 -14.35 7.67
CA ALA A 264 5.34 -15.31 6.58
C ALA A 264 4.14 -16.26 6.75
N ARG A 265 3.50 -16.24 7.92
CA ARG A 265 2.33 -17.10 8.22
C ARG A 265 1.02 -16.51 7.72
N TYR A 266 1.06 -15.30 7.18
CA TYR A 266 -0.08 -14.60 6.67
C TYR A 266 -0.04 -14.51 5.13
N ASN A 267 -1.18 -14.53 4.48
CA ASN A 267 -1.26 -14.46 3.02
C ASN A 267 -2.33 -13.43 2.57
N PRO A 268 -1.93 -12.32 1.96
CA PRO A 268 -0.55 -11.88 1.69
C PRO A 268 0.15 -11.36 2.95
N PRO A 269 1.47 -11.54 3.08
CA PRO A 269 2.17 -11.21 4.32
C PRO A 269 2.20 -9.70 4.58
N GLY A 270 1.72 -9.30 5.76
CA GLY A 270 1.88 -7.95 6.32
C GLY A 270 1.17 -6.79 5.63
N ALA A 271 0.52 -7.02 4.49
CA ALA A 271 -0.17 -5.97 3.77
C ALA A 271 -1.47 -5.53 4.47
N THR A 272 -1.77 -4.25 4.37
CA THR A 272 -3.08 -3.67 4.66
C THR A 272 -3.53 -2.86 3.43
N ASP A 273 -4.80 -2.57 3.32
CA ASP A 273 -5.36 -1.69 2.28
C ASP A 273 -5.10 -0.20 2.56
N ASP A 274 -4.71 0.12 3.79
CA ASP A 274 -4.46 1.46 4.26
C ASP A 274 -3.05 1.94 3.89
N ALA A 275 -2.97 2.96 3.05
CA ALA A 275 -1.72 3.50 2.53
C ALA A 275 -0.80 4.10 3.62
N GLU A 276 -1.35 4.53 4.77
CA GLU A 276 -0.54 5.09 5.86
C GLU A 276 0.27 4.03 6.63
N GLN A 277 -0.09 2.76 6.51
CA GLN A 277 0.44 1.67 7.31
C GLN A 277 1.44 0.79 6.58
N ASN A 278 1.68 1.02 5.29
CA ASN A 278 2.53 0.19 4.45
C ASN A 278 3.86 0.89 4.14
N PHE A 279 4.98 0.28 4.56
CA PHE A 279 6.32 0.81 4.30
C PHE A 279 6.91 0.17 3.05
N VAL A 280 6.84 0.89 1.92
CA VAL A 280 7.46 0.46 0.67
C VAL A 280 8.95 0.24 0.88
N ASP A 281 9.50 -0.90 0.39
CA ASP A 281 10.88 -1.34 0.63
C ASP A 281 11.23 -1.67 2.11
N GLY A 282 10.26 -1.74 3.01
CA GLY A 282 10.49 -2.05 4.43
C GLY A 282 11.15 -3.42 4.64
N GLY A 283 10.66 -4.45 3.95
CA GLY A 283 11.21 -5.80 4.02
C GLY A 283 12.71 -5.87 3.65
N PRO A 284 13.14 -5.41 2.46
CA PRO A 284 14.56 -5.32 2.10
C PRO A 284 15.38 -4.44 3.05
N ALA A 285 14.82 -3.37 3.59
CA ALA A 285 15.48 -2.51 4.55
C ALA A 285 15.72 -3.20 5.91
N GLY A 286 14.95 -4.24 6.25
CA GLY A 286 14.95 -4.87 7.58
C GLY A 286 14.13 -4.08 8.60
N PHE A 287 13.20 -3.27 8.12
CA PHE A 287 12.30 -2.44 8.92
C PHE A 287 10.93 -3.08 9.05
N ASP A 288 10.35 -2.99 10.25
CA ASP A 288 9.02 -3.48 10.57
C ASP A 288 8.25 -2.43 11.39
N ARG A 289 6.93 -2.54 11.50
CA ARG A 289 6.10 -1.66 12.34
C ARG A 289 6.59 -1.57 13.79
N TRP A 290 7.07 -2.67 14.35
CA TRP A 290 7.63 -2.67 15.72
C TRP A 290 8.94 -1.89 15.87
N ASP A 291 9.64 -1.60 14.77
CA ASP A 291 10.80 -0.69 14.80
C ASP A 291 10.40 0.76 15.06
N LEU A 292 9.12 1.13 14.87
CA LEU A 292 8.58 2.43 15.25
C LEU A 292 8.64 2.68 16.77
N LEU A 293 8.51 1.62 17.58
CA LEU A 293 8.50 1.72 19.03
C LEU A 293 9.90 1.58 19.66
N CYS A 294 10.88 1.06 18.92
CA CYS A 294 12.25 0.90 19.42
C CYS A 294 12.92 2.24 19.76
N PRO A 295 12.81 3.32 18.97
CA PRO A 295 13.36 4.64 19.31
C PRO A 295 12.77 5.25 20.57
N PHE A 296 11.55 4.88 20.95
CA PHE A 296 10.87 5.41 22.11
C PHE A 296 11.43 4.89 23.45
N ALA A 297 12.00 3.68 23.46
CA ALA A 297 12.59 3.11 24.66
C ALA A 297 13.75 3.98 25.21
N PRO A 298 13.85 4.21 26.51
CA PRO A 298 13.17 3.56 27.63
C PRO A 298 12.01 4.37 28.25
N LYS A 299 11.32 5.19 27.47
CA LYS A 299 10.20 5.99 27.97
C LYS A 299 8.97 5.12 28.22
N PRO A 300 8.06 5.51 29.13
CA PRO A 300 6.87 4.76 29.47
C PRO A 300 5.97 4.48 28.25
N LEU A 301 5.77 3.20 27.93
CA LEU A 301 4.97 2.72 26.81
C LEU A 301 3.94 1.68 27.27
N LEU A 302 2.67 1.94 27.00
CA LEU A 302 1.60 0.95 27.09
C LEU A 302 1.14 0.57 25.70
N VAL A 303 1.11 -0.74 25.41
CA VAL A 303 0.40 -1.31 24.25
C VAL A 303 -0.87 -1.96 24.76
N SER A 304 -2.03 -1.38 24.43
CA SER A 304 -3.35 -1.86 24.82
C SER A 304 -4.06 -2.40 23.59
N VAL A 305 -4.51 -3.64 23.61
CA VAL A 305 -5.13 -4.29 22.45
C VAL A 305 -6.49 -4.87 22.80
N SER A 306 -7.37 -4.93 21.82
CA SER A 306 -8.66 -5.63 21.93
C SER A 306 -8.46 -7.10 21.55
N ALA A 307 -8.79 -8.01 22.46
CA ALA A 307 -8.55 -9.44 22.26
C ALA A 307 -9.34 -10.04 21.07
N LYS A 308 -10.38 -9.34 20.61
CA LYS A 308 -11.21 -9.75 19.49
C LYS A 308 -10.99 -8.90 18.22
N ASP A 309 -9.87 -8.21 18.11
CA ASP A 309 -9.52 -7.39 16.94
C ASP A 309 -9.49 -8.18 15.63
N SER A 310 -9.11 -9.47 15.68
CA SER A 310 -9.12 -10.37 14.52
C SER A 310 -10.52 -10.67 13.95
N LEU A 311 -11.60 -10.27 14.63
CA LEU A 311 -12.97 -10.53 14.17
C LEU A 311 -13.47 -9.53 13.11
N GLY A 312 -12.62 -8.71 12.53
CA GLY A 312 -13.05 -7.81 11.47
C GLY A 312 -12.11 -6.67 11.12
N THR A 313 -10.96 -6.56 11.78
CA THR A 313 -10.02 -5.46 11.56
C THR A 313 -8.63 -5.97 11.17
N TYR A 314 -8.06 -6.87 11.96
CA TYR A 314 -6.71 -7.39 11.75
C TYR A 314 -6.69 -8.89 11.43
N SER A 315 -5.52 -9.44 11.16
CA SER A 315 -5.36 -10.86 10.85
C SER A 315 -5.76 -11.76 12.01
N PRO A 316 -6.09 -13.03 11.77
CA PRO A 316 -6.36 -14.01 12.83
C PRO A 316 -5.22 -14.19 13.82
N ARG A 317 -4.00 -13.76 13.47
CA ARG A 317 -2.81 -13.90 14.31
C ARG A 317 -2.36 -12.60 14.98
N TYR A 318 -3.17 -11.57 14.90
CA TYR A 318 -2.87 -10.22 15.41
C TYR A 318 -2.32 -10.24 16.86
N LEU A 319 -3.01 -10.92 17.77
CA LEU A 319 -2.56 -11.00 19.17
C LEU A 319 -1.27 -11.79 19.34
N GLU A 320 -1.18 -12.94 18.67
CA GLU A 320 -0.01 -13.82 18.78
C GLU A 320 1.25 -13.14 18.25
N ASP A 321 1.16 -12.55 17.07
CA ASP A 321 2.28 -11.85 16.46
C ASP A 321 2.64 -10.57 17.26
N GLY A 322 1.64 -9.86 17.77
CA GLY A 322 1.84 -8.69 18.65
C GLY A 322 2.55 -9.03 19.96
N ARG A 323 2.14 -10.10 20.64
CA ARG A 323 2.79 -10.58 21.89
C ARG A 323 4.25 -11.00 21.64
N GLU A 324 4.51 -11.68 20.53
CA GLU A 324 5.86 -12.10 20.16
C GLU A 324 6.80 -10.90 19.95
N GLU A 325 6.35 -9.88 19.24
CA GLU A 325 7.13 -8.67 19.01
C GLU A 325 7.24 -7.80 20.28
N PHE A 326 6.17 -7.72 21.07
CA PHE A 326 6.21 -7.03 22.37
C PHE A 326 7.29 -7.64 23.30
N ALA A 327 7.41 -8.96 23.35
CA ALA A 327 8.44 -9.63 24.14
C ALA A 327 9.86 -9.23 23.70
N ARG A 328 10.08 -9.05 22.39
CA ARG A 328 11.37 -8.55 21.85
C ARG A 328 11.62 -7.10 22.25
N LEU A 329 10.62 -6.25 22.16
CA LEU A 329 10.74 -4.86 22.59
C LEU A 329 10.96 -4.76 24.12
N GLN A 330 10.28 -5.60 24.91
CA GLN A 330 10.48 -5.68 26.35
C GLN A 330 11.93 -6.06 26.71
N ALA A 331 12.56 -6.94 25.91
CA ALA A 331 13.98 -7.26 26.09
C ALA A 331 14.87 -6.02 25.89
N VAL A 332 14.56 -5.17 24.91
CA VAL A 332 15.24 -3.88 24.71
C VAL A 332 15.12 -2.98 25.94
N TYR A 333 13.93 -2.88 26.53
CA TYR A 333 13.72 -2.10 27.76
C TYR A 333 14.53 -2.65 28.94
N ARG A 334 14.64 -3.99 29.07
CA ARG A 334 15.47 -4.62 30.12
C ARG A 334 16.96 -4.30 29.92
N VAL A 335 17.47 -4.35 28.70
CA VAL A 335 18.85 -3.96 28.38
C VAL A 335 19.13 -2.50 28.76
N LEU A 336 18.13 -1.62 28.61
CA LEU A 336 18.23 -0.21 29.03
C LEU A 336 17.97 0.01 30.53
N GLY A 337 17.78 -1.04 31.34
CA GLY A 337 17.54 -0.98 32.79
C GLY A 337 16.16 -0.42 33.16
N ARG A 338 15.17 -0.48 32.27
CA ARG A 338 13.83 0.09 32.46
C ARG A 338 12.71 -0.86 32.03
N GLY A 339 12.81 -2.11 32.36
CA GLY A 339 11.78 -3.12 32.10
C GLY A 339 10.42 -2.83 32.76
N ASP A 340 10.39 -1.96 33.76
CA ASP A 340 9.20 -1.47 34.45
C ASP A 340 8.39 -0.43 33.65
N ARG A 341 8.97 0.13 32.57
CA ARG A 341 8.38 1.22 31.78
C ARG A 341 7.67 0.75 30.52
N ILE A 342 7.46 -0.54 30.34
CA ILE A 342 6.70 -1.08 29.22
C ILE A 342 5.67 -2.08 29.72
N ALA A 343 4.44 -1.97 29.23
CA ALA A 343 3.34 -2.87 29.60
C ALA A 343 2.50 -3.26 28.36
N TRP A 344 1.89 -4.45 28.45
CA TRP A 344 0.90 -4.97 27.53
C TRP A 344 -0.39 -5.19 28.27
N ALA A 345 -1.50 -4.64 27.75
CA ALA A 345 -2.83 -4.83 28.29
C ALA A 345 -3.78 -5.36 27.22
N GLU A 346 -4.66 -6.28 27.60
CA GLU A 346 -5.69 -6.83 26.71
C GLU A 346 -7.08 -6.54 27.27
N THR A 347 -7.98 -6.12 26.41
CA THR A 347 -9.40 -6.00 26.76
C THR A 347 -10.19 -7.10 26.04
N PRO A 348 -11.18 -7.75 26.68
CA PRO A 348 -11.90 -8.90 26.11
C PRO A 348 -12.97 -8.52 25.08
N LEU A 349 -12.81 -7.38 24.40
CA LEU A 349 -13.80 -6.74 23.54
C LEU A 349 -13.35 -6.71 22.08
N PRO A 350 -14.29 -6.48 21.12
CA PRO A 350 -13.96 -6.19 19.74
C PRO A 350 -13.19 -4.87 19.58
N HIS A 351 -12.76 -4.60 18.36
CA HIS A 351 -12.06 -3.37 17.98
C HIS A 351 -12.81 -2.12 18.43
N GLY A 352 -12.13 -1.22 19.14
CA GLY A 352 -12.70 0.05 19.60
C GLY A 352 -11.98 0.60 20.85
N LEU A 353 -12.20 1.89 21.14
CA LEU A 353 -11.74 2.52 22.36
C LEU A 353 -12.78 2.28 23.48
N SER A 354 -12.77 1.06 24.02
CA SER A 354 -13.69 0.63 25.07
C SER A 354 -13.46 1.38 26.38
N TYR A 355 -14.42 1.24 27.30
CA TYR A 355 -14.30 1.77 28.66
C TYR A 355 -13.00 1.29 29.34
N ASP A 356 -12.71 -0.01 29.27
CA ASP A 356 -11.51 -0.59 29.86
C ASP A 356 -10.22 -0.05 29.21
N SER A 357 -10.22 0.12 27.88
CA SER A 357 -9.09 0.70 27.16
C SER A 357 -8.83 2.15 27.56
N ARG A 358 -9.91 2.93 27.81
CA ARG A 358 -9.80 4.30 28.31
C ARG A 358 -9.25 4.33 29.74
N LEU A 359 -9.75 3.47 30.62
CA LEU A 359 -9.22 3.35 32.01
C LEU A 359 -7.72 2.97 32.01
N ASN A 360 -7.32 2.02 31.18
CA ASN A 360 -5.91 1.68 31.00
C ASN A 360 -5.09 2.90 30.58
N THR A 361 -5.58 3.69 29.65
CA THR A 361 -4.93 4.91 29.16
C THR A 361 -4.80 5.95 30.30
N TYR A 362 -5.89 6.23 31.04
CA TYR A 362 -5.85 7.19 32.13
C TYR A 362 -4.88 6.78 33.24
N ASN A 363 -4.92 5.52 33.66
CA ASN A 363 -4.04 5.00 34.71
C ASN A 363 -2.58 5.05 34.31
N TRP A 364 -2.25 4.72 33.05
CA TRP A 364 -0.88 4.84 32.56
C TRP A 364 -0.37 6.27 32.57
N LEU A 365 -1.14 7.22 32.01
CA LEU A 365 -0.76 8.62 31.93
C LEU A 365 -0.70 9.28 33.32
N ARG A 366 -1.64 8.99 34.22
CA ARG A 366 -1.60 9.48 35.60
C ARG A 366 -0.36 9.00 36.35
N ARG A 367 -0.03 7.72 36.24
CA ARG A 367 1.15 7.14 36.85
C ARG A 367 2.44 7.86 36.44
N TRP A 368 2.63 8.06 35.14
CA TRP A 368 3.90 8.49 34.59
C TRP A 368 4.05 10.01 34.44
N LEU A 369 2.95 10.74 34.25
CA LEU A 369 3.01 12.20 34.08
C LEU A 369 2.52 13.00 35.27
N GLN A 370 1.77 12.39 36.18
CA GLN A 370 1.25 13.04 37.37
C GLN A 370 1.79 12.42 38.69
N ASN A 371 2.61 11.36 38.61
CA ASN A 371 3.07 10.57 39.76
C ASN A 371 1.92 10.05 40.66
N ARG A 372 0.82 9.64 40.03
CA ARG A 372 -0.35 9.06 40.68
C ARG A 372 -0.49 7.59 40.29
N PRO A 373 0.15 6.67 41.05
CA PRO A 373 0.14 5.25 40.74
C PRO A 373 -1.17 4.53 41.12
N GLU A 374 -2.01 5.15 41.97
CA GLU A 374 -3.25 4.58 42.45
C GLU A 374 -4.22 4.43 41.25
N PRO A 375 -4.77 3.22 41.02
CA PRO A 375 -5.62 2.99 39.88
C PRO A 375 -6.94 3.77 40.02
N LEU A 376 -7.29 4.45 38.96
CA LEU A 376 -8.64 4.98 38.75
C LEU A 376 -9.55 3.80 38.38
N VAL A 377 -10.63 3.61 39.10
CA VAL A 377 -11.55 2.49 38.91
C VAL A 377 -12.79 2.87 38.09
N GLU A 378 -13.06 4.18 37.98
CA GLU A 378 -14.20 4.74 37.27
C GLU A 378 -13.78 6.00 36.52
N GLU A 379 -14.21 6.16 35.25
CA GLU A 379 -13.91 7.38 34.50
C GLU A 379 -14.80 8.55 34.96
N PRO A 380 -14.29 9.80 34.89
CA PRO A 380 -15.11 10.97 35.14
C PRO A 380 -16.34 11.02 34.21
N PRO A 381 -17.47 11.63 34.66
CA PRO A 381 -18.65 11.76 33.82
C PRO A 381 -18.37 12.52 32.53
N THR A 382 -18.77 11.98 31.42
CA THR A 382 -18.57 12.55 30.07
C THR A 382 -19.87 12.67 29.30
N SER A 383 -19.98 13.71 28.46
CA SER A 383 -21.17 13.95 27.62
C SER A 383 -20.69 14.36 26.22
N PRO A 384 -20.80 13.48 25.21
CA PRO A 384 -20.42 13.83 23.85
C PRO A 384 -21.23 14.98 23.28
N GLU A 385 -20.57 15.85 22.57
CA GLU A 385 -21.15 16.96 21.82
C GLU A 385 -21.59 16.49 20.43
N SER A 386 -22.50 17.23 19.79
CA SER A 386 -22.82 17.00 18.39
C SER A 386 -21.66 17.39 17.47
N ASP A 387 -21.56 16.77 16.30
CA ASP A 387 -20.52 17.08 15.32
C ASP A 387 -20.47 18.57 14.99
N ALA A 388 -21.62 19.18 14.72
CA ALA A 388 -21.74 20.60 14.38
C ALA A 388 -21.26 21.53 15.49
N SER A 389 -21.46 21.16 16.78
CA SER A 389 -20.96 21.95 17.91
C SER A 389 -19.45 21.88 18.07
N LEU A 390 -18.78 20.89 17.43
CA LEU A 390 -17.33 20.72 17.45
C LEU A 390 -16.63 21.24 16.18
N TRP A 391 -17.37 21.61 15.15
CA TRP A 391 -16.77 22.16 13.95
C TRP A 391 -15.97 23.43 14.25
N VAL A 392 -14.80 23.48 13.64
CA VAL A 392 -13.83 24.59 13.69
C VAL A 392 -14.10 25.55 12.54
N SER A 393 -14.48 25.02 11.39
CA SER A 393 -14.80 25.79 10.19
C SER A 393 -16.32 25.99 10.02
N GLU A 394 -16.71 27.07 9.39
CA GLU A 394 -18.07 27.26 8.92
C GLU A 394 -18.39 26.19 7.86
N GLY A 395 -19.51 25.48 8.05
CA GLY A 395 -19.94 24.40 7.16
C GLY A 395 -19.16 23.07 7.29
N GLY A 396 -18.28 22.92 8.31
CA GLY A 396 -17.69 21.64 8.67
C GLY A 396 -16.68 21.05 7.66
N ASN A 397 -16.04 21.91 6.84
CA ASN A 397 -14.97 21.49 5.92
C ASN A 397 -13.92 22.59 5.74
N VAL A 398 -12.72 22.35 6.25
CA VAL A 398 -11.63 23.35 6.27
C VAL A 398 -11.05 23.64 4.88
N VAL A 399 -11.07 22.68 3.96
CA VAL A 399 -10.59 22.86 2.59
C VAL A 399 -11.46 23.89 1.87
N ARG A 400 -12.78 23.74 1.99
CA ARG A 400 -13.75 24.66 1.38
C ARG A 400 -13.77 26.01 2.07
N ALA A 401 -13.77 26.02 3.40
CA ALA A 401 -13.87 27.26 4.18
C ALA A 401 -12.69 28.20 3.95
N TRP A 402 -11.50 27.68 3.75
CA TRP A 402 -10.27 28.51 3.63
C TRP A 402 -9.49 28.27 2.34
N ASN A 403 -10.09 27.69 1.32
CA ASN A 403 -9.44 27.34 0.06
C ASN A 403 -8.08 26.66 0.30
N GLY A 404 -8.13 25.61 1.15
CA GLY A 404 -6.96 24.87 1.61
C GLY A 404 -6.39 23.92 0.55
N GLU A 405 -5.16 23.48 0.78
CA GLU A 405 -4.54 22.42 -0.01
C GLU A 405 -5.16 21.06 0.33
N THR A 406 -5.12 20.16 -0.66
CA THR A 406 -5.45 18.74 -0.52
C THR A 406 -4.20 17.89 -0.71
N PRO A 407 -4.19 16.61 -0.30
CA PRO A 407 -3.08 15.71 -0.60
C PRO A 407 -2.75 15.66 -2.09
N ALA A 408 -3.76 15.65 -2.96
CA ALA A 408 -3.58 15.63 -4.41
C ALA A 408 -3.01 16.95 -4.94
N SER A 409 -3.42 18.11 -4.42
CA SER A 409 -2.86 19.40 -4.84
C SER A 409 -1.40 19.56 -4.40
N LEU A 410 -1.08 19.15 -3.17
CA LEU A 410 0.30 19.12 -2.66
C LEU A 410 1.19 18.22 -3.51
N LEU A 411 0.69 17.04 -3.88
CA LEU A 411 1.40 16.10 -4.73
C LEU A 411 1.70 16.69 -6.11
N ARG A 412 0.70 17.28 -6.78
CA ARG A 412 0.88 17.93 -8.09
C ARG A 412 1.87 19.10 -8.03
N ALA A 413 1.75 19.94 -7.01
CA ALA A 413 2.66 21.07 -6.82
C ALA A 413 4.08 20.64 -6.45
N GLY A 414 4.23 19.53 -5.74
CA GLY A 414 5.50 18.98 -5.24
C GLY A 414 6.27 18.12 -6.23
N LEU A 415 5.62 17.59 -7.28
CA LEU A 415 6.25 16.67 -8.22
C LEU A 415 7.40 17.36 -8.98
N ARG A 416 8.61 16.87 -8.80
CA ARG A 416 9.82 17.36 -9.49
C ARG A 416 10.61 16.17 -10.00
N ARG A 417 11.09 16.24 -11.23
CA ARG A 417 12.01 15.24 -11.77
C ARG A 417 13.39 15.42 -11.15
N VAL A 418 14.00 14.31 -10.80
CA VAL A 418 15.38 14.28 -10.24
C VAL A 418 16.41 13.80 -11.26
N GLY A 419 15.95 13.37 -12.45
CA GLY A 419 16.82 12.89 -13.54
C GLY A 419 16.60 11.41 -13.88
N PRO A 420 17.23 10.91 -14.96
CA PRO A 420 17.03 9.54 -15.42
C PRO A 420 17.58 8.52 -14.42
N ALA A 421 16.88 7.40 -14.29
CA ALA A 421 17.35 6.23 -13.55
C ALA A 421 17.15 4.96 -14.40
N PRO A 422 17.98 3.91 -14.20
CA PRO A 422 17.80 2.66 -14.91
C PRO A 422 16.42 2.05 -14.64
N LEU A 423 15.65 1.82 -15.70
CA LEU A 423 14.30 1.23 -15.61
C LEU A 423 14.29 -0.11 -14.86
N GLU A 424 15.31 -0.94 -15.08
CA GLU A 424 15.49 -2.21 -14.38
C GLU A 424 15.54 -2.06 -12.87
N GLY A 425 16.21 -1.02 -12.38
CA GLY A 425 16.29 -0.70 -10.95
C GLY A 425 14.96 -0.21 -10.36
N LEU A 426 14.19 0.60 -11.10
CA LEU A 426 12.87 1.07 -10.66
C LEU A 426 11.87 -0.08 -10.57
N LEU A 427 11.89 -0.98 -11.55
CA LEU A 427 11.01 -2.14 -11.65
C LEU A 427 11.44 -3.30 -10.75
N ARG A 428 12.70 -3.34 -10.30
CA ARG A 428 13.28 -4.46 -9.55
C ARG A 428 13.09 -5.80 -10.27
N VAL A 429 13.28 -5.82 -11.60
CA VAL A 429 13.10 -7.04 -12.40
C VAL A 429 14.09 -8.12 -12.02
N GLU A 430 13.66 -9.37 -12.16
CA GLU A 430 14.49 -10.57 -12.12
C GLU A 430 14.76 -11.00 -13.57
N ARG A 431 16.03 -11.06 -13.95
CA ARG A 431 16.41 -11.54 -15.27
C ARG A 431 16.28 -13.06 -15.34
N PRO A 432 15.83 -13.61 -16.46
CA PRO A 432 15.76 -15.05 -16.63
C PRO A 432 17.16 -15.68 -16.61
N ASP A 433 17.24 -16.92 -16.11
CA ASP A 433 18.48 -17.70 -16.13
C ASP A 433 18.99 -17.89 -17.58
N ALA A 434 20.32 -17.92 -17.75
CA ALA A 434 20.91 -18.21 -19.04
C ALA A 434 20.49 -19.60 -19.52
N GLY A 435 20.01 -19.69 -20.76
CA GLY A 435 19.56 -20.96 -21.34
C GLY A 435 18.20 -21.44 -20.85
N LEU A 436 17.39 -20.56 -20.22
CA LEU A 436 16.02 -20.88 -19.82
C LEU A 436 15.21 -21.49 -20.99
N ARG A 437 14.54 -22.59 -20.72
CA ARG A 437 13.68 -23.30 -21.68
C ARG A 437 12.32 -23.56 -21.06
N ALA A 438 11.28 -23.58 -21.91
CA ALA A 438 9.97 -24.06 -21.52
C ALA A 438 9.99 -25.58 -21.30
N VAL A 439 9.23 -26.01 -20.29
CA VAL A 439 8.91 -27.43 -20.09
C VAL A 439 7.59 -27.72 -20.78
N ARG A 440 7.59 -28.66 -21.74
CA ARG A 440 6.37 -29.12 -22.40
C ARG A 440 5.64 -30.12 -21.53
N LEU A 441 4.41 -29.78 -21.14
CA LEU A 441 3.55 -30.61 -20.31
C LEU A 441 2.68 -31.56 -21.15
N ALA A 442 2.16 -31.09 -22.27
CA ALA A 442 1.32 -31.86 -23.18
C ALA A 442 1.45 -31.35 -24.62
N ARG A 443 1.05 -32.21 -25.60
CA ARG A 443 1.02 -31.87 -27.02
C ARG A 443 -0.16 -32.57 -27.67
N THR A 444 -0.92 -31.81 -28.47
CA THR A 444 -2.08 -32.33 -29.23
C THR A 444 -2.10 -31.73 -30.62
N ALA A 445 -2.24 -32.56 -31.63
CA ALA A 445 -2.45 -32.13 -33.02
C ALA A 445 -3.95 -32.10 -33.35
N SER A 446 -4.43 -31.04 -33.99
CA SER A 446 -5.83 -30.89 -34.39
C SER A 446 -5.99 -29.90 -35.55
N ARG A 447 -6.64 -30.32 -36.64
CA ARG A 447 -7.12 -29.45 -37.72
C ARG A 447 -6.10 -28.42 -38.24
N GLY A 448 -4.91 -28.87 -38.64
CA GLY A 448 -3.90 -28.02 -39.27
C GLY A 448 -3.00 -27.24 -38.29
N LEU A 449 -3.05 -27.54 -37.00
CA LEU A 449 -2.18 -26.99 -35.98
C LEU A 449 -1.79 -28.01 -34.90
N THR A 450 -0.71 -27.73 -34.22
CA THR A 450 -0.34 -28.41 -32.98
C THR A 450 -0.45 -27.41 -31.81
N ALA A 451 -1.13 -27.82 -30.76
CA ALA A 451 -1.17 -27.07 -29.49
C ALA A 451 -0.25 -27.75 -28.46
N GLU A 452 0.62 -27.01 -27.85
CA GLU A 452 1.46 -27.46 -26.75
C GLU A 452 1.07 -26.72 -25.46
N ALA A 453 0.86 -27.46 -24.36
CA ALA A 453 0.84 -26.89 -23.03
C ALA A 453 2.28 -26.83 -22.52
N ILE A 454 2.74 -25.64 -22.20
CA ILE A 454 4.11 -25.41 -21.69
C ILE A 454 4.06 -24.66 -20.36
N GLU A 455 5.09 -24.81 -19.57
CA GLU A 455 5.36 -23.94 -18.42
C GLU A 455 6.79 -23.38 -18.48
N VAL A 456 6.95 -22.15 -17.97
CA VAL A 456 8.24 -21.45 -17.92
C VAL A 456 8.51 -21.01 -16.48
N ARG A 457 9.67 -21.34 -15.94
CA ARG A 457 10.07 -20.87 -14.61
C ARG A 457 10.56 -19.43 -14.69
N SER A 458 9.82 -18.48 -14.12
CA SER A 458 10.18 -17.05 -14.11
C SER A 458 11.14 -16.71 -12.96
N SER A 459 10.84 -17.21 -11.76
CA SER A 459 11.65 -16.99 -10.56
C SER A 459 11.49 -18.15 -9.58
N ALA A 460 12.11 -18.06 -8.42
CA ALA A 460 11.92 -19.07 -7.38
C ALA A 460 10.42 -19.22 -7.05
N ARG A 461 9.88 -20.43 -7.16
CA ARG A 461 8.47 -20.78 -6.91
C ARG A 461 7.43 -20.18 -7.88
N VAL A 462 7.86 -19.53 -8.97
CA VAL A 462 6.94 -18.96 -9.96
C VAL A 462 7.08 -19.67 -11.30
N TRP A 463 5.97 -20.26 -11.72
CA TRP A 463 5.85 -21.03 -12.96
C TRP A 463 4.72 -20.43 -13.80
N LEU A 464 5.01 -20.10 -15.04
CA LEU A 464 4.10 -19.42 -15.97
C LEU A 464 3.54 -20.44 -16.92
N PRO A 465 2.23 -20.76 -16.84
CA PRO A 465 1.60 -21.64 -17.80
C PRO A 465 1.30 -20.91 -19.10
N ALA A 466 1.53 -21.54 -20.22
CA ALA A 466 1.21 -21.00 -21.52
C ALA A 466 0.71 -22.06 -22.50
N TRP A 467 -0.07 -21.60 -23.49
CA TRP A 467 -0.43 -22.36 -24.67
C TRP A 467 0.45 -21.91 -25.83
N LEU A 468 1.13 -22.85 -26.49
CA LEU A 468 1.88 -22.59 -27.70
C LEU A 468 1.17 -23.27 -28.87
N PHE A 469 0.62 -22.47 -29.79
CA PHE A 469 -0.06 -22.91 -30.98
C PHE A 469 0.90 -22.84 -32.16
N LEU A 470 1.21 -23.99 -32.72
CA LEU A 470 2.13 -24.18 -33.84
C LEU A 470 1.34 -24.52 -35.10
N PRO A 471 1.38 -23.68 -36.14
CA PRO A 471 0.79 -24.03 -37.44
C PRO A 471 1.52 -25.21 -38.11
N GLU A 472 0.82 -26.05 -38.86
CA GLU A 472 1.48 -27.10 -39.67
C GLU A 472 2.45 -26.49 -40.70
N ARG A 473 2.08 -25.35 -41.26
CA ARG A 473 2.87 -24.59 -42.22
C ARG A 473 3.02 -23.14 -41.74
N PRO A 474 4.04 -22.84 -40.95
CA PRO A 474 4.30 -21.46 -40.56
C PRO A 474 4.59 -20.59 -41.77
N ALA A 475 3.99 -19.41 -41.86
CA ALA A 475 4.37 -18.44 -42.89
C ALA A 475 5.88 -18.11 -42.76
N PRO A 476 6.62 -17.98 -43.89
CA PRO A 476 8.09 -17.82 -43.85
C PRO A 476 8.55 -16.70 -42.91
N ASP A 477 7.89 -15.54 -42.99
CA ASP A 477 8.26 -14.33 -42.23
C ASP A 477 7.32 -14.03 -41.03
N ALA A 478 6.40 -14.96 -40.69
CA ALA A 478 5.49 -14.74 -39.59
C ALA A 478 6.26 -14.64 -38.27
N PRO A 479 6.01 -13.60 -37.48
CA PRO A 479 6.61 -13.48 -36.17
C PRO A 479 6.03 -14.53 -35.20
N VAL A 480 6.74 -14.77 -34.11
CA VAL A 480 6.18 -15.42 -32.94
C VAL A 480 5.43 -14.35 -32.15
N LEU A 481 4.14 -14.56 -31.92
CA LEU A 481 3.30 -13.68 -31.13
C LEU A 481 3.26 -14.19 -29.68
N LEU A 482 3.78 -13.41 -28.72
CA LEU A 482 3.52 -13.58 -27.30
C LEU A 482 2.36 -12.68 -26.90
N ALA A 483 1.24 -13.26 -26.47
CA ALA A 483 0.00 -12.57 -26.16
C ALA A 483 -0.37 -12.69 -24.68
N ILE A 484 -0.66 -11.54 -24.04
CA ILE A 484 -1.04 -11.43 -22.63
C ILE A 484 -2.28 -10.56 -22.49
N GLU A 485 -3.30 -11.04 -21.76
CA GLU A 485 -4.48 -10.24 -21.42
C GLU A 485 -4.97 -10.51 -20.00
N GLU A 486 -5.71 -9.57 -19.42
CA GLU A 486 -6.20 -9.66 -18.02
C GLU A 486 -7.07 -10.87 -17.74
N ALA A 487 -7.82 -11.29 -18.74
CA ALA A 487 -8.72 -12.44 -18.62
C ALA A 487 -7.98 -13.80 -18.64
N GLY A 488 -6.67 -13.78 -18.87
CA GLY A 488 -5.82 -14.96 -18.92
C GLY A 488 -5.92 -15.76 -20.21
N ARG A 489 -4.91 -16.60 -20.42
CA ARG A 489 -4.68 -17.40 -21.66
C ARG A 489 -5.84 -18.30 -22.08
N ASN A 490 -6.71 -18.69 -21.13
CA ASN A 490 -7.78 -19.64 -21.38
C ASN A 490 -9.06 -19.01 -21.97
N ARG A 491 -9.26 -17.70 -21.81
CA ARG A 491 -10.50 -17.03 -22.23
C ARG A 491 -10.73 -17.13 -23.72
N ARG A 492 -9.77 -16.70 -24.53
CA ARG A 492 -9.91 -16.66 -25.99
C ARG A 492 -9.90 -18.02 -26.64
N TRP A 493 -9.36 -19.02 -25.99
CA TRP A 493 -9.48 -20.39 -26.42
C TRP A 493 -10.94 -20.86 -26.43
N ARG A 494 -11.66 -20.59 -25.34
CA ARG A 494 -13.02 -21.09 -25.12
C ARG A 494 -14.09 -20.29 -25.88
N GLU A 495 -13.92 -18.96 -25.94
CA GLU A 495 -14.97 -18.06 -26.41
C GLU A 495 -14.91 -17.80 -27.92
N SER A 496 -13.72 -17.65 -28.50
CA SER A 496 -13.56 -17.15 -29.87
C SER A 496 -12.60 -17.93 -30.76
N GLU A 497 -11.90 -18.93 -30.23
CA GLU A 497 -10.82 -19.65 -30.94
C GLU A 497 -9.73 -18.72 -31.55
N LEU A 498 -9.57 -17.51 -31.02
CA LEU A 498 -8.69 -16.48 -31.58
C LEU A 498 -7.25 -17.00 -31.81
N TRP A 499 -6.69 -17.70 -30.84
CA TRP A 499 -5.32 -18.21 -30.91
C TRP A 499 -5.18 -19.31 -31.98
N GLN A 500 -6.15 -20.20 -32.07
CA GLN A 500 -6.20 -21.26 -33.06
C GLN A 500 -6.41 -20.70 -34.48
N THR A 501 -7.23 -19.66 -34.63
CA THR A 501 -7.47 -19.00 -35.91
C THR A 501 -6.20 -18.34 -36.43
N LEU A 502 -5.49 -17.60 -35.60
CA LEU A 502 -4.17 -17.00 -35.92
C LEU A 502 -3.17 -18.08 -36.32
N ALA A 503 -3.12 -19.19 -35.56
CA ALA A 503 -2.21 -20.28 -35.87
C ALA A 503 -2.52 -20.95 -37.21
N ARG A 504 -3.80 -21.19 -37.55
CA ARG A 504 -4.20 -21.72 -38.87
C ARG A 504 -3.83 -20.80 -40.03
N ARG A 505 -3.69 -19.49 -39.78
CA ARG A 505 -3.19 -18.48 -40.74
C ARG A 505 -1.65 -18.41 -40.81
N GLY A 506 -0.95 -19.27 -40.08
CA GLY A 506 0.50 -19.39 -40.17
C GLY A 506 1.28 -18.65 -39.06
N VAL A 507 0.63 -17.99 -38.10
CA VAL A 507 1.29 -17.30 -36.98
C VAL A 507 1.60 -18.30 -35.86
N ILE A 508 2.81 -18.28 -35.31
CA ILE A 508 3.12 -19.01 -34.07
C ILE A 508 2.64 -18.17 -32.90
N VAL A 509 1.69 -18.70 -32.12
CA VAL A 509 1.08 -17.95 -31.02
C VAL A 509 1.40 -18.59 -29.67
N CYS A 510 1.93 -17.79 -28.74
CA CYS A 510 2.05 -18.14 -27.34
C CYS A 510 1.08 -17.26 -26.54
N ALA A 511 0.01 -17.84 -26.00
CA ALA A 511 -0.87 -17.19 -25.04
C ALA A 511 -0.48 -17.65 -23.63
N ALA A 512 -0.10 -16.72 -22.74
CA ALA A 512 0.44 -17.04 -21.43
C ALA A 512 -0.27 -16.28 -20.29
N ASP A 513 -0.15 -16.82 -19.08
CA ASP A 513 -0.50 -16.12 -17.85
C ASP A 513 0.78 -15.61 -17.17
N VAL A 514 0.68 -14.44 -16.56
CA VAL A 514 1.69 -13.84 -15.68
C VAL A 514 1.15 -13.74 -14.26
N ARG A 515 1.99 -13.44 -13.28
CA ARG A 515 1.58 -13.34 -11.85
C ARG A 515 0.33 -12.49 -11.67
N GLY A 516 -0.67 -13.02 -10.94
CA GLY A 516 -1.95 -12.38 -10.68
C GLY A 516 -2.92 -12.36 -11.85
N VAL A 517 -2.72 -13.21 -12.88
CA VAL A 517 -3.57 -13.29 -14.08
C VAL A 517 -3.89 -14.75 -14.40
N GLY A 518 -5.11 -15.00 -14.84
CA GLY A 518 -5.56 -16.34 -15.31
C GLY A 518 -5.40 -17.41 -14.24
N ASP A 519 -4.67 -18.49 -14.55
CA ASP A 519 -4.43 -19.58 -13.61
C ASP A 519 -3.47 -19.18 -12.45
N LEU A 520 -2.75 -18.06 -12.58
CA LEU A 520 -1.88 -17.47 -11.54
C LEU A 520 -2.61 -16.46 -10.66
N LEU A 521 -3.92 -16.27 -10.83
CA LEU A 521 -4.71 -15.46 -9.92
C LEU A 521 -4.74 -16.14 -8.55
N PRO A 522 -4.21 -15.51 -7.49
CA PRO A 522 -4.17 -16.13 -6.18
C PRO A 522 -5.56 -16.25 -5.59
N GLU A 523 -5.78 -17.31 -4.81
CA GLU A 523 -6.95 -17.37 -3.93
C GLU A 523 -6.76 -16.33 -2.82
N TYR A 524 -7.86 -15.66 -2.46
CA TYR A 524 -7.84 -14.66 -1.42
C TYR A 524 -7.62 -15.31 -0.03
N GLY A 525 -6.59 -14.86 0.69
CA GLY A 525 -6.09 -15.56 1.87
C GLY A 525 -6.42 -14.95 3.25
N ARG A 526 -7.11 -13.81 3.32
CA ARG A 526 -7.32 -13.12 4.62
C ARG A 526 -8.37 -13.74 5.55
N GLY A 527 -9.09 -14.77 5.15
CA GLY A 527 -9.86 -15.64 6.04
C GLY A 527 -11.10 -15.05 6.75
N ASN A 528 -11.28 -13.73 6.84
CA ASN A 528 -12.46 -13.12 7.43
C ASN A 528 -13.33 -12.45 6.36
N PRO A 529 -14.58 -12.93 6.11
CA PRO A 529 -15.44 -12.37 5.07
C PRO A 529 -15.76 -10.87 5.22
N ARG A 530 -15.78 -10.35 6.43
CA ARG A 530 -16.02 -8.91 6.68
C ARG A 530 -14.84 -8.05 6.27
N TYR A 531 -13.64 -8.58 6.40
CA TYR A 531 -12.40 -7.88 6.06
C TYR A 531 -12.06 -8.05 4.57
N THR A 532 -12.46 -9.15 3.95
CA THR A 532 -12.13 -9.50 2.57
C THR A 532 -13.06 -8.87 1.53
N GLY A 533 -14.29 -8.52 1.91
CA GLY A 533 -15.30 -8.02 0.99
C GLY A 533 -14.95 -6.69 0.31
N PRO A 534 -14.41 -5.69 1.02
CA PRO A 534 -14.04 -4.41 0.42
C PRO A 534 -12.64 -4.39 -0.21
N HIS A 535 -11.76 -5.38 0.09
CA HIS A 535 -10.39 -5.41 -0.41
C HIS A 535 -10.28 -6.27 -1.65
N ALA A 536 -9.98 -5.69 -2.79
CA ALA A 536 -9.64 -6.46 -3.97
C ALA A 536 -8.38 -7.27 -3.70
N GLY A 537 -8.44 -8.59 -3.82
CA GLY A 537 -7.30 -9.48 -3.50
C GLY A 537 -6.00 -9.10 -4.23
N GLU A 538 -6.09 -8.50 -5.42
CA GLU A 538 -4.92 -7.99 -6.14
C GLU A 538 -4.25 -6.81 -5.40
N GLU A 539 -5.00 -5.94 -4.75
CA GLU A 539 -4.45 -4.79 -4.04
C GLU A 539 -3.60 -5.20 -2.84
N ASP A 540 -4.07 -6.16 -2.05
CA ASP A 540 -3.30 -6.70 -0.93
C ASP A 540 -1.98 -7.33 -1.41
N PHE A 541 -2.01 -8.07 -2.53
CA PHE A 541 -0.79 -8.63 -3.12
C PHE A 541 0.13 -7.56 -3.71
N ALA A 542 -0.43 -6.47 -4.23
CA ALA A 542 0.35 -5.33 -4.70
C ALA A 542 1.04 -4.62 -3.52
N TRP A 543 0.34 -4.36 -2.41
CA TRP A 543 0.94 -3.81 -1.20
C TRP A 543 2.03 -4.71 -0.61
N ALA A 544 1.76 -6.02 -0.48
CA ALA A 544 2.77 -6.97 -0.02
C ALA A 544 4.00 -6.97 -0.94
N SER A 545 3.78 -6.91 -2.25
CA SER A 545 4.86 -6.80 -3.24
C SER A 545 5.70 -5.53 -3.04
N LEU A 546 5.07 -4.39 -2.77
CA LEU A 546 5.75 -3.12 -2.51
C LEU A 546 6.52 -3.14 -1.18
N ILE A 547 5.94 -3.69 -0.12
CA ILE A 547 6.61 -3.85 1.19
C ILE A 547 7.91 -4.66 1.03
N PHE A 548 7.89 -5.71 0.19
CA PHE A 548 9.08 -6.52 -0.07
C PHE A 548 9.94 -6.02 -1.24
N GLY A 549 9.71 -4.80 -1.71
CA GLY A 549 10.53 -4.13 -2.71
C GLY A 549 10.46 -4.78 -4.10
N ARG A 550 9.32 -5.36 -4.44
CA ARG A 550 9.07 -6.06 -5.71
C ARG A 550 7.76 -5.58 -6.34
N PRO A 551 7.68 -4.37 -6.92
CA PRO A 551 6.45 -3.88 -7.55
C PRO A 551 5.83 -4.93 -8.48
N LEU A 552 4.52 -5.16 -8.38
CA LEU A 552 3.88 -6.25 -9.16
C LEU A 552 3.99 -6.03 -10.67
N ALA A 553 3.98 -4.77 -11.12
CA ALA A 553 4.27 -4.42 -12.51
C ALA A 553 5.67 -4.89 -12.96
N GLY A 554 6.68 -4.73 -12.09
CA GLY A 554 8.05 -5.22 -12.35
C GLY A 554 8.17 -6.74 -12.31
N GLN A 555 7.42 -7.40 -11.42
CA GLN A 555 7.33 -8.86 -11.38
C GLN A 555 6.72 -9.40 -12.68
N ARG A 556 5.65 -8.78 -13.20
CA ARG A 556 5.03 -9.12 -14.49
C ARG A 556 5.97 -8.87 -15.67
N ALA A 557 6.75 -7.80 -15.62
CA ALA A 557 7.81 -7.58 -16.62
C ALA A 557 8.86 -8.70 -16.59
N SER A 558 9.28 -9.17 -15.40
CA SER A 558 10.17 -10.32 -15.24
C SER A 558 9.59 -11.60 -15.85
N ASP A 559 8.29 -11.82 -15.64
CA ASP A 559 7.57 -12.96 -16.21
C ASP A 559 7.60 -12.94 -17.76
N LEU A 560 7.35 -11.74 -18.33
CA LEU A 560 7.40 -11.57 -19.80
C LEU A 560 8.80 -11.74 -20.37
N LEU A 561 9.82 -11.28 -19.67
CA LEU A 561 11.22 -11.53 -20.04
C LEU A 561 11.57 -13.02 -20.04
N ALA A 562 11.07 -13.77 -19.05
CA ALA A 562 11.25 -15.21 -18.97
C ALA A 562 10.52 -15.94 -20.11
N LEU A 563 9.28 -15.57 -20.39
CA LEU A 563 8.51 -16.13 -21.51
C LEU A 563 9.18 -15.84 -22.85
N ALA A 564 9.64 -14.60 -23.08
CA ALA A 564 10.35 -14.20 -24.28
C ALA A 564 11.66 -15.01 -24.47
N ALA A 565 12.43 -15.18 -23.41
CA ALA A 565 13.67 -15.98 -23.44
C ALA A 565 13.37 -17.45 -23.77
N ALA A 566 12.38 -18.05 -23.12
CA ALA A 566 11.99 -19.44 -23.36
C ALA A 566 11.45 -19.68 -24.79
N LEU A 567 10.68 -18.71 -25.32
CA LEU A 567 10.19 -18.78 -26.71
C LEU A 567 11.35 -18.71 -27.72
N ARG A 568 12.31 -17.81 -27.55
CA ARG A 568 13.50 -17.75 -28.44
C ARG A 568 14.30 -19.04 -28.42
N ALA A 569 14.33 -19.75 -27.30
CA ALA A 569 14.99 -21.05 -27.18
C ALA A 569 14.16 -22.21 -27.77
N HIS A 570 12.88 -21.98 -28.13
CA HIS A 570 12.01 -23.01 -28.67
C HIS A 570 12.34 -23.27 -30.16
N PRO A 571 12.48 -24.54 -30.62
CA PRO A 571 12.89 -24.87 -31.99
C PRO A 571 12.03 -24.22 -33.08
N ALA A 572 10.69 -24.14 -32.88
CA ALA A 572 9.76 -23.55 -33.84
C ALA A 572 9.88 -22.02 -33.97
N ALA A 573 10.48 -21.36 -32.97
CA ALA A 573 10.66 -19.89 -32.94
C ALA A 573 12.07 -19.45 -33.43
N LYS A 574 12.96 -20.38 -33.66
CA LYS A 574 14.36 -20.09 -34.03
C LYS A 574 14.47 -19.22 -35.27
N GLY A 575 15.17 -18.09 -35.17
CA GLY A 575 15.37 -17.16 -36.28
C GLY A 575 14.19 -16.27 -36.63
N ARG A 576 13.06 -16.36 -35.89
CA ARG A 576 11.86 -15.55 -36.11
C ARG A 576 11.86 -14.32 -35.22
N LYS A 577 11.25 -13.24 -35.72
CA LYS A 577 10.96 -12.04 -34.93
C LYS A 577 9.99 -12.36 -33.82
N LEU A 578 10.18 -11.76 -32.65
CA LEU A 578 9.28 -11.88 -31.51
C LEU A 578 8.43 -10.61 -31.37
N ARG A 579 7.14 -10.75 -31.49
CA ARG A 579 6.17 -9.69 -31.23
C ARG A 579 5.49 -9.92 -29.88
N LEU A 580 5.43 -8.88 -29.05
CA LEU A 580 4.68 -8.90 -27.81
C LEU A 580 3.39 -8.12 -27.97
N ALA A 581 2.26 -8.73 -27.60
CA ALA A 581 0.96 -8.08 -27.58
C ALA A 581 0.35 -8.16 -26.18
N ALA A 582 -0.19 -7.04 -25.70
CA ALA A 582 -0.82 -6.95 -24.38
C ALA A 582 -2.10 -6.12 -24.40
N ALA A 583 -3.08 -6.51 -23.56
CA ALA A 583 -4.33 -5.79 -23.40
C ALA A 583 -4.57 -5.34 -21.97
N GLY A 584 -5.27 -4.19 -21.82
CA GLY A 584 -5.66 -3.61 -20.55
C GLY A 584 -4.46 -3.27 -19.66
N ARG A 585 -4.52 -3.61 -18.38
CA ARG A 585 -3.45 -3.36 -17.40
C ARG A 585 -2.17 -4.15 -17.63
N MET A 586 -2.16 -5.11 -18.56
CA MET A 586 -0.94 -5.83 -18.95
C MET A 586 -0.06 -5.03 -19.91
N THR A 587 -0.55 -3.91 -20.43
CA THR A 587 0.19 -3.06 -21.40
C THR A 587 1.43 -2.42 -20.80
N ALA A 588 1.38 -1.89 -19.56
CA ALA A 588 2.54 -1.31 -18.91
C ALA A 588 3.65 -2.35 -18.62
N PRO A 589 3.38 -3.52 -18.01
CA PRO A 589 4.38 -4.59 -17.91
C PRO A 589 4.98 -5.03 -19.24
N ALA A 590 4.17 -5.08 -20.31
CA ALA A 590 4.65 -5.44 -21.64
C ALA A 590 5.58 -4.36 -22.23
N LEU A 591 5.23 -3.10 -22.06
CA LEU A 591 6.10 -1.98 -22.44
C LEU A 591 7.45 -2.05 -21.71
N PHE A 592 7.42 -2.31 -20.41
CA PHE A 592 8.63 -2.46 -19.59
C PHE A 592 9.51 -3.61 -20.06
N ALA A 593 8.92 -4.78 -20.28
CA ALA A 593 9.65 -5.94 -20.76
C ALA A 593 10.29 -5.69 -22.13
N ALA A 594 9.53 -5.08 -23.07
CA ALA A 594 10.04 -4.75 -24.39
C ALA A 594 11.14 -3.67 -24.37
N ALA A 595 11.04 -2.68 -23.48
CA ALA A 595 12.09 -1.69 -23.29
C ALA A 595 13.38 -2.29 -22.73
N LEU A 596 13.27 -3.32 -21.88
CA LEU A 596 14.39 -4.01 -21.23
C LEU A 596 15.01 -5.15 -22.08
N ASP A 597 14.28 -5.67 -23.08
CA ASP A 597 14.74 -6.73 -23.95
C ASP A 597 14.70 -6.30 -25.43
N GLY A 598 15.86 -5.96 -25.98
CA GLY A 598 16.01 -5.55 -27.37
C GLY A 598 15.64 -6.63 -28.39
N ALA A 599 15.50 -7.88 -27.97
CA ALA A 599 15.09 -8.98 -28.85
C ALA A 599 13.57 -9.15 -28.97
N ILE A 600 12.77 -8.29 -28.32
CA ILE A 600 11.35 -8.10 -28.63
C ILE A 600 11.26 -7.08 -29.76
N ASP A 601 10.96 -7.54 -30.97
CA ASP A 601 11.07 -6.73 -32.19
C ASP A 601 10.00 -5.66 -32.34
N SER A 602 8.78 -5.95 -31.86
CA SER A 602 7.67 -4.99 -31.91
C SER A 602 6.65 -5.23 -30.78
N LEU A 603 5.88 -4.17 -30.48
CA LEU A 603 4.93 -4.14 -29.37
C LEU A 603 3.57 -3.67 -29.83
N TYR A 604 2.51 -4.38 -29.42
CA TYR A 604 1.11 -4.01 -29.62
C TYR A 604 0.40 -3.90 -28.26
N LEU A 605 -0.11 -2.71 -27.93
CA LEU A 605 -0.74 -2.39 -26.64
C LEU A 605 -2.18 -1.92 -26.88
N SER A 606 -3.16 -2.65 -26.34
CA SER A 606 -4.58 -2.37 -26.50
C SER A 606 -5.25 -2.00 -25.19
N GLY A 607 -5.88 -0.81 -25.13
CA GLY A 607 -6.68 -0.38 -23.97
C GLY A 607 -5.88 -0.12 -22.71
N GLY A 608 -4.61 0.26 -22.84
CA GLY A 608 -3.73 0.51 -21.70
C GLY A 608 -3.73 1.95 -21.20
N LEU A 609 -3.26 2.15 -19.97
CA LEU A 609 -3.04 3.46 -19.36
C LEU A 609 -2.08 4.29 -20.21
N VAL A 610 -2.48 5.55 -20.51
CA VAL A 610 -1.69 6.45 -21.36
C VAL A 610 -0.41 6.94 -20.68
N SER A 611 -0.45 7.25 -19.39
CA SER A 611 0.70 7.73 -18.61
C SER A 611 0.44 7.63 -17.10
N TYR A 612 1.47 7.51 -16.29
CA TYR A 612 1.35 7.64 -14.85
C TYR A 612 1.08 9.08 -14.41
N ARG A 613 1.49 10.06 -15.22
CA ARG A 613 1.16 11.47 -14.97
C ARG A 613 -0.35 11.68 -14.97
N SER A 614 -1.11 10.99 -15.84
CA SER A 614 -2.57 11.10 -15.87
C SER A 614 -3.21 10.62 -14.55
N VAL A 615 -2.57 9.71 -13.80
CA VAL A 615 -3.04 9.27 -12.48
C VAL A 615 -2.86 10.39 -11.45
N ILE A 616 -1.71 11.08 -11.44
CA ILE A 616 -1.46 12.22 -10.54
C ILE A 616 -2.41 13.39 -10.81
N ASP A 617 -2.74 13.63 -12.08
CA ASP A 617 -3.59 14.76 -12.48
C ASP A 617 -5.08 14.48 -12.24
N ALA A 618 -5.49 13.23 -12.11
CA ALA A 618 -6.86 12.83 -11.81
C ALA A 618 -7.20 13.03 -10.33
N GLU A 619 -8.42 13.46 -10.04
CA GLU A 619 -8.95 13.49 -8.68
C GLU A 619 -9.29 12.06 -8.21
N GLU A 620 -9.96 11.30 -9.07
CA GLU A 620 -10.26 9.88 -8.89
C GLU A 620 -9.78 9.07 -10.09
N TYR A 621 -9.39 7.83 -9.85
CA TYR A 621 -8.84 6.96 -10.88
C TYR A 621 -9.23 5.49 -10.63
N THR A 622 -9.16 4.69 -11.69
CA THR A 622 -9.46 3.24 -11.65
C THR A 622 -8.22 2.37 -11.90
N ALA A 623 -7.08 3.00 -12.22
CA ALA A 623 -5.84 2.28 -12.42
C ALA A 623 -5.42 1.55 -11.12
N PRO A 624 -5.24 0.21 -11.14
CA PRO A 624 -4.97 -0.54 -9.91
C PRO A 624 -3.54 -0.33 -9.40
N LEU A 625 -3.36 -0.39 -8.08
CA LEU A 625 -2.05 -0.31 -7.42
C LEU A 625 -1.04 -1.32 -7.99
N ALA A 626 -1.51 -2.49 -8.42
CA ALA A 626 -0.71 -3.52 -9.08
C ALA A 626 0.03 -3.06 -10.34
N SER A 627 -0.43 -1.96 -10.95
CA SER A 627 0.21 -1.34 -12.13
C SER A 627 1.22 -0.25 -11.74
N PHE A 628 1.28 0.17 -10.47
CA PHE A 628 2.13 1.29 -10.05
C PHE A 628 3.58 0.85 -9.79
N VAL A 629 4.49 1.76 -10.15
CA VAL A 629 5.93 1.62 -9.89
C VAL A 629 6.36 2.81 -9.02
N PRO A 630 6.77 2.58 -7.77
CA PRO A 630 7.17 3.66 -6.89
C PRO A 630 8.27 4.53 -7.49
N ARG A 631 8.15 5.85 -7.32
CA ARG A 631 9.13 6.87 -7.76
C ARG A 631 9.30 6.99 -9.28
N ILE A 632 8.52 6.30 -10.11
CA ILE A 632 8.74 6.29 -11.56
C ILE A 632 8.66 7.69 -12.16
N LEU A 633 7.72 8.53 -11.70
CA LEU A 633 7.56 9.91 -12.22
C LEU A 633 8.69 10.87 -11.84
N LEU A 634 9.55 10.50 -10.91
CA LEU A 634 10.78 11.25 -10.65
C LEU A 634 11.82 11.07 -11.76
N HIS A 635 11.68 10.03 -12.60
CA HIS A 635 12.69 9.62 -13.55
C HIS A 635 12.17 9.50 -14.98
N THR A 636 10.98 8.95 -15.20
CA THR A 636 10.41 8.65 -16.51
C THR A 636 8.88 8.46 -16.43
N ASP A 637 8.22 8.35 -17.61
CA ASP A 637 6.82 7.95 -17.73
C ASP A 637 6.64 7.03 -18.96
N LEU A 638 5.46 6.41 -19.13
CA LEU A 638 5.17 5.47 -20.21
C LEU A 638 5.47 6.02 -21.61
N PRO A 639 5.15 7.29 -21.97
CA PRO A 639 5.50 7.85 -23.27
C PRO A 639 7.01 7.85 -23.55
N GLU A 640 7.81 8.23 -22.57
CA GLU A 640 9.26 8.30 -22.70
C GLU A 640 9.87 6.90 -22.83
N ILE A 641 9.33 5.93 -22.09
CA ILE A 641 9.75 4.53 -22.19
C ILE A 641 9.45 3.98 -23.59
N ALA A 642 8.28 4.29 -24.16
CA ALA A 642 7.95 3.89 -25.53
C ALA A 642 8.87 4.55 -26.57
N ALA A 643 9.18 5.83 -26.40
CA ALA A 643 10.13 6.55 -27.27
C ALA A 643 11.54 5.96 -27.23
N SER A 644 12.00 5.50 -26.06
CA SER A 644 13.32 4.88 -25.89
C SER A 644 13.49 3.57 -26.65
N MET A 645 12.40 2.97 -27.13
CA MET A 645 12.44 1.73 -27.94
C MET A 645 12.79 1.97 -29.41
N ALA A 646 12.89 3.22 -29.88
CA ALA A 646 13.21 3.49 -31.29
C ALA A 646 14.47 2.75 -31.77
N PRO A 647 14.50 2.19 -32.98
CA PRO A 647 13.47 2.29 -34.04
C PRO A 647 12.38 1.19 -34.00
N ARG A 648 12.30 0.39 -32.93
CA ARG A 648 11.30 -0.70 -32.80
C ARG A 648 9.88 -0.13 -32.74
N ARG A 649 8.98 -0.73 -33.53
CA ARG A 649 7.57 -0.27 -33.63
C ARG A 649 6.79 -0.56 -32.36
N VAL A 650 6.09 0.45 -31.85
CA VAL A 650 5.12 0.38 -30.76
C VAL A 650 3.76 0.83 -31.27
N VAL A 651 2.74 0.02 -31.14
CA VAL A 651 1.36 0.34 -31.51
C VAL A 651 0.54 0.53 -30.23
N LEU A 652 -0.08 1.69 -30.08
CA LEU A 652 -1.03 2.01 -29.01
C LEU A 652 -2.44 2.06 -29.59
N ALA A 653 -3.29 1.14 -29.21
CA ALA A 653 -4.67 1.04 -29.68
C ALA A 653 -5.65 1.37 -28.55
N GLY A 654 -6.41 2.48 -28.67
CA GLY A 654 -7.42 2.88 -27.71
C GLY A 654 -6.88 3.09 -26.30
N ALA A 655 -5.80 3.86 -26.16
CA ALA A 655 -5.22 4.20 -24.85
C ALA A 655 -6.25 4.92 -23.97
N VAL A 656 -6.20 4.65 -22.67
CA VAL A 656 -7.15 5.19 -21.68
C VAL A 656 -6.48 6.16 -20.71
N ASP A 657 -7.28 7.09 -20.17
CA ASP A 657 -6.86 7.93 -19.05
C ASP A 657 -6.88 7.16 -17.70
N ALA A 658 -6.56 7.86 -16.63
CA ALA A 658 -6.56 7.28 -15.29
C ALA A 658 -7.94 6.76 -14.83
N ALA A 659 -9.03 7.32 -15.35
CA ALA A 659 -10.40 6.91 -15.06
C ALA A 659 -10.90 5.77 -15.99
N GLY A 660 -10.04 5.23 -16.86
CA GLY A 660 -10.39 4.18 -17.82
C GLY A 660 -11.14 4.64 -19.05
N ARG A 661 -11.23 5.96 -19.31
CA ARG A 661 -11.91 6.52 -20.49
C ARG A 661 -10.96 6.54 -21.68
N THR A 662 -11.40 6.04 -22.83
CA THR A 662 -10.61 6.07 -24.06
C THR A 662 -10.32 7.51 -24.48
N LEU A 663 -9.06 7.82 -24.73
CA LEU A 663 -8.61 9.14 -25.17
C LEU A 663 -8.69 9.29 -26.70
N PRO A 664 -8.93 10.52 -27.19
CA PRO A 664 -8.79 10.83 -28.60
C PRO A 664 -7.38 10.51 -29.12
N ALA A 665 -7.27 9.92 -30.29
CA ALA A 665 -5.96 9.56 -30.86
C ALA A 665 -5.03 10.78 -31.07
N ALA A 666 -5.57 11.97 -31.25
CA ALA A 666 -4.80 13.21 -31.38
C ALA A 666 -4.07 13.53 -30.06
N ASP A 667 -4.76 13.40 -28.92
CA ASP A 667 -4.19 13.70 -27.60
C ASP A 667 -3.11 12.68 -27.25
N VAL A 668 -3.34 11.40 -27.56
CA VAL A 668 -2.34 10.35 -27.36
C VAL A 668 -1.10 10.60 -28.23
N ARG A 669 -1.28 11.00 -29.52
CA ARG A 669 -0.14 11.37 -30.38
C ARG A 669 0.64 12.57 -29.86
N ALA A 670 -0.05 13.56 -29.30
CA ALA A 670 0.61 14.73 -28.69
C ALA A 670 1.49 14.32 -27.49
N LEU A 671 1.05 13.38 -26.69
CA LEU A 671 1.82 12.87 -25.54
C LEU A 671 3.01 12.00 -25.96
N TYR A 672 2.83 11.14 -26.93
CA TYR A 672 3.86 10.15 -27.31
C TYR A 672 4.86 10.68 -28.33
N GLY A 673 4.48 11.56 -29.27
CA GLY A 673 5.35 12.36 -30.14
C GLY A 673 6.51 11.65 -30.90
N ALA A 674 6.73 10.36 -30.65
CA ALA A 674 7.87 9.60 -31.16
C ALA A 674 7.56 8.92 -32.49
N ALA A 675 8.50 8.94 -33.44
CA ALA A 675 8.33 8.39 -34.80
C ALA A 675 8.08 6.87 -34.82
N ASN A 676 8.51 6.16 -33.80
CA ASN A 676 8.31 4.71 -33.69
C ASN A 676 6.96 4.30 -33.08
N VAL A 677 6.12 5.28 -32.66
CA VAL A 677 4.83 5.03 -32.01
C VAL A 677 3.68 5.29 -32.97
N GLU A 678 2.92 4.25 -33.27
CA GLU A 678 1.67 4.30 -34.03
C GLU A 678 0.49 4.36 -33.06
N VAL A 679 -0.40 5.33 -33.23
CA VAL A 679 -1.59 5.50 -32.38
C VAL A 679 -2.86 5.19 -33.16
N ARG A 680 -3.66 4.25 -32.65
CA ARG A 680 -4.98 3.88 -33.14
C ARG A 680 -6.07 4.34 -32.17
N ALA A 681 -7.19 4.82 -32.70
CA ALA A 681 -8.26 5.43 -31.93
C ALA A 681 -9.04 4.45 -31.03
N ARG A 682 -9.10 3.19 -31.41
CA ARG A 682 -9.92 2.17 -30.70
C ARG A 682 -9.06 1.02 -30.23
N ALA A 683 -9.39 0.52 -29.06
CA ALA A 683 -8.86 -0.76 -28.57
C ALA A 683 -9.35 -1.89 -29.47
N GLN A 684 -8.44 -2.75 -29.90
CA GLN A 684 -8.74 -3.94 -30.74
C GLN A 684 -7.95 -5.12 -30.19
N TRP A 685 -8.61 -6.29 -30.15
CA TRP A 685 -8.01 -7.53 -29.70
C TRP A 685 -8.62 -8.69 -30.49
N ASP A 686 -8.32 -8.70 -31.77
CA ASP A 686 -8.83 -9.63 -32.77
C ASP A 686 -7.75 -10.07 -33.75
N GLU A 687 -8.07 -10.96 -34.69
CA GLU A 687 -7.13 -11.47 -35.66
C GLU A 687 -6.48 -10.34 -36.50
N ALA A 688 -7.27 -9.38 -36.95
CA ALA A 688 -6.79 -8.30 -37.82
C ALA A 688 -5.76 -7.39 -37.11
N ALA A 689 -5.92 -7.20 -35.81
CA ALA A 689 -4.99 -6.41 -34.97
C ALA A 689 -3.72 -7.17 -34.63
N LEU A 690 -3.82 -8.49 -34.37
CA LEU A 690 -2.74 -9.33 -33.87
C LEU A 690 -1.92 -10.01 -34.96
N GLU A 691 -2.43 -10.10 -36.20
CA GLU A 691 -1.74 -10.65 -37.35
C GLU A 691 -0.72 -9.68 -37.97
N ARG A 692 -0.96 -8.35 -37.88
CA ARG A 692 -0.13 -7.24 -38.37
C ARG A 692 0.88 -6.76 -37.34
#